data_4001e406ce3a9590e16a3355a76afa23
#
_entry.id   4001e406ce3a9590e16a3355a76afa23
#
_cell.length_a   1.000
_cell.length_b   1.000
_cell.length_c   1.000
_cell.angle_alpha   90.00
_cell.angle_beta   90.00
_cell.angle_gamma   90.00
#
_symmetry.space_group_name_H-M   'P 1'
#
loop_
_entity.id
_entity.type
_entity.pdbx_description
1 polymer ?
#
loop_
_entity_poly.entity_id
_entity_poly.type
_entity_poly.pdbx_seq_one_letter_code
_entity_poly.pdbx_strand_id
1 'polypeptide(L)'
;MAGHRSSESWVQLASLIDVLLDAAPERRGALILELSAGDPARQADLERLLVECDVEPVLFSRSAAEQFVGMFDDDVARFPDALAERYRLTETLGRGGMATVYLARDLKHAREVAVKVLHPLVASVLGADRFLREIGMAAQLHHPHIVPLFDSGNEDGSLYYVMPYEAGLSLRQRLARDGQLPVEDVIVILRDVCDALAYAHERGIVHRDVKPDNVLLSGRHAMLADFGVARAATEAAASASGTGAGVTVGTPAYMAPEQVAADPHVDHRADIYSVGVLAYELLAGRLPFEDDGWRDAPSHFVAEPPSLTTHRPDVPASLEALVMKCLQKRAVDRWQSADEMVRQLETLAGAVSRSRAALHTPTRRTRQAAATIGIVAAALIAAAVVRQRGARGDAWRSRWANARIERLTDFPGSEVDAAISADGRSVVFLADRDSVFDAFVTRVGSEQFLNLTGGRYPQLFNEDVRNVGFTADAAHVWFRVAEIAAPASVSLVPATGGDARPFLNAAVMAVWSPDGKKVAYHETAGDPVYVADRDGSNARRIYVAEPGVHCHDLAWSPDGRFLYFAKGLPPDAMDVWRIPSNGGAAERITRHDSRVAYPALLDDRTLVYTATADDGTGPWLYTMDLNDRVAHRVSTGVEHYVSVSASAQRAGQPWRLVATVSNPEVRLWSVPIATGVAGEAIASQVALPTARSAAPRFGHDASLFYLASLGGADGLWRLSGGHARELWKSSQGAVVGAAAESPDGRRVCFPVRRNARSTLYCVAADGTGARVMAEGLDVRGAASWSPDGRWLAVAAREGPGTRVFKVPVGGGAPVRLVDSVSSNPVWSRDGAFILYSGTPRARSVSVRAVTPDGRPHPLPPLAVDRLGDSYRFLPDGKSLVVKLGGFRRQDFWSFDLATGRRRPLTALKPGESVQRFDVSPDGKRILFERMRENSDVVLIELPPG
;
A
#
# COMPACT_ATOMS: atom_id res chain seq x y z
N MET A 1 -48.08 -9.71 27.48
CA MET A 1 -47.76 -10.59 26.30
C MET A 1 -47.04 -9.73 25.30
N ALA A 2 -45.73 -9.64 25.42
CA ALA A 2 -44.89 -9.00 24.41
C ALA A 2 -44.33 -10.10 23.53
N GLY A 3 -44.77 -10.12 22.25
CA GLY A 3 -44.29 -11.08 21.27
C GLY A 3 -42.85 -10.86 20.92
N HIS A 4 -42.05 -11.90 20.93
CA HIS A 4 -40.69 -11.93 20.37
C HIS A 4 -40.71 -11.52 18.90
N ARG A 5 -40.12 -10.38 18.56
CA ARG A 5 -39.85 -9.98 17.19
C ARG A 5 -38.47 -10.47 16.79
N SER A 6 -38.37 -11.04 15.60
CA SER A 6 -37.09 -11.56 15.06
C SER A 6 -36.10 -10.42 14.77
N SER A 7 -34.81 -10.71 14.81
CA SER A 7 -33.72 -9.77 14.49
C SER A 7 -33.83 -9.09 13.10
N GLU A 8 -34.50 -9.74 12.13
CA GLU A 8 -34.81 -9.15 10.81
C GLU A 8 -35.74 -7.94 10.88
N SER A 9 -36.64 -7.89 11.84
CA SER A 9 -37.58 -6.77 12.04
C SER A 9 -36.86 -5.50 12.49
N TRP A 10 -35.75 -5.62 13.23
CA TRP A 10 -34.99 -4.47 13.74
C TRP A 10 -34.06 -3.85 12.73
N VAL A 11 -33.42 -4.62 11.87
CA VAL A 11 -32.59 -4.12 10.74
C VAL A 11 -33.45 -3.26 9.80
N GLN A 12 -34.71 -3.65 9.59
CA GLN A 12 -35.66 -2.86 8.79
C GLN A 12 -36.07 -1.55 9.50
N LEU A 13 -36.27 -1.55 10.80
CA LEU A 13 -36.63 -0.33 11.57
C LEU A 13 -35.46 0.66 11.62
N ALA A 14 -34.23 0.21 11.78
CA ALA A 14 -33.05 1.07 11.81
C ALA A 14 -32.88 1.84 10.49
N SER A 15 -33.03 1.16 9.33
CA SER A 15 -32.96 1.85 8.03
C SER A 15 -34.09 2.85 7.79
N LEU A 16 -35.26 2.67 8.44
CA LEU A 16 -36.38 3.63 8.34
C LEU A 16 -36.16 4.85 9.24
N ILE A 17 -35.50 4.70 10.39
CA ILE A 17 -35.11 5.80 11.27
C ILE A 17 -34.08 6.70 10.58
N ASP A 18 -33.09 6.15 9.89
CA ASP A 18 -32.11 6.95 9.13
C ASP A 18 -32.80 7.86 8.10
N VAL A 19 -33.78 7.32 7.37
CA VAL A 19 -34.60 8.09 6.42
C VAL A 19 -35.40 9.21 7.11
N LEU A 20 -35.85 8.97 8.34
CA LEU A 20 -36.58 9.98 9.13
C LEU A 20 -35.67 11.08 9.69
N LEU A 21 -34.46 10.74 10.10
CA LEU A 21 -33.47 11.70 10.61
C LEU A 21 -32.91 12.59 9.51
N ASP A 22 -32.76 12.09 8.30
CA ASP A 22 -32.34 12.86 7.11
C ASP A 22 -33.43 13.80 6.59
N ALA A 23 -34.69 13.59 6.99
CA ALA A 23 -35.83 14.44 6.56
C ALA A 23 -35.94 15.71 7.42
N ALA A 24 -36.34 16.82 6.78
CA ALA A 24 -36.64 18.06 7.49
C ALA A 24 -37.72 17.84 8.58
N PRO A 25 -37.57 18.40 9.78
CA PRO A 25 -38.46 18.14 10.94
C PRO A 25 -39.96 18.23 10.63
N GLU A 26 -40.34 19.15 9.76
CA GLU A 26 -41.75 19.39 9.39
C GLU A 26 -42.34 18.25 8.52
N ARG A 27 -41.49 17.43 7.89
CA ARG A 27 -41.89 16.31 7.04
C ARG A 27 -41.86 14.95 7.75
N ARG A 28 -41.23 14.86 8.91
CA ARG A 28 -41.02 13.57 9.64
C ARG A 28 -42.35 12.92 10.02
N GLY A 29 -43.35 13.67 10.47
CA GLY A 29 -44.66 13.10 10.81
C GLY A 29 -45.39 12.46 9.63
N ALA A 30 -45.34 13.11 8.45
CA ALA A 30 -45.93 12.53 7.23
C ALA A 30 -45.15 11.29 6.75
N LEU A 31 -43.87 11.31 6.88
CA LEU A 31 -42.98 10.22 6.49
C LEU A 31 -43.14 9.00 7.41
N ILE A 32 -43.40 9.18 8.70
CA ILE A 32 -43.71 8.08 9.63
C ILE A 32 -44.97 7.33 9.19
N LEU A 33 -46.03 8.07 8.81
CA LEU A 33 -47.26 7.48 8.29
C LEU A 33 -47.04 6.68 7.01
N GLU A 34 -46.18 7.17 6.12
CA GLU A 34 -45.83 6.51 4.87
C GLU A 34 -44.99 5.23 5.12
N LEU A 35 -43.95 5.33 5.96
CA LEU A 35 -43.01 4.25 6.25
C LEU A 35 -43.62 3.17 7.16
N SER A 36 -44.62 3.49 7.95
CA SER A 36 -45.34 2.51 8.75
C SER A 36 -46.24 1.59 7.91
N ALA A 37 -46.54 1.95 6.64
CA ALA A 37 -47.37 1.20 5.71
C ALA A 37 -48.71 0.72 6.30
N GLY A 38 -49.31 1.50 7.22
CA GLY A 38 -50.58 1.18 7.87
C GLY A 38 -50.46 0.20 9.06
N ASP A 39 -49.28 -0.14 9.53
CA ASP A 39 -49.03 -0.94 10.73
C ASP A 39 -48.90 -0.02 11.97
N PRO A 40 -49.92 -0.01 12.87
CA PRO A 40 -49.89 0.86 14.06
C PRO A 40 -48.78 0.55 15.04
N ALA A 41 -48.28 -0.70 15.09
CA ALA A 41 -47.21 -1.06 15.98
C ALA A 41 -45.84 -0.53 15.45
N ARG A 42 -45.67 -0.59 14.14
CA ARG A 42 -44.48 0.00 13.48
C ARG A 42 -44.48 1.53 13.58
N GLN A 43 -45.66 2.15 13.44
CA GLN A 43 -45.78 3.60 13.60
C GLN A 43 -45.38 4.03 15.00
N ALA A 44 -45.91 3.38 16.04
CA ALA A 44 -45.59 3.67 17.44
C ALA A 44 -44.11 3.46 17.77
N ASP A 45 -43.46 2.47 17.15
CA ASP A 45 -42.03 2.19 17.32
C ASP A 45 -41.19 3.30 16.64
N LEU A 46 -41.56 3.77 15.43
CA LEU A 46 -40.87 4.86 14.74
C LEU A 46 -41.05 6.20 15.46
N GLU A 47 -42.28 6.51 15.97
CA GLU A 47 -42.55 7.73 16.75
C GLU A 47 -41.74 7.74 18.05
N ARG A 48 -41.67 6.62 18.77
CA ARG A 48 -40.91 6.50 20.01
C ARG A 48 -39.42 6.68 19.78
N LEU A 49 -38.85 5.99 18.77
CA LEU A 49 -37.44 6.06 18.43
C LEU A 49 -37.04 7.48 17.96
N LEU A 50 -37.92 8.17 17.23
CA LEU A 50 -37.66 9.55 16.81
C LEU A 50 -37.64 10.51 17.99
N VAL A 51 -38.56 10.36 18.96
CA VAL A 51 -38.62 11.18 20.19
C VAL A 51 -37.37 10.92 21.05
N GLU A 52 -36.91 9.71 21.14
CA GLU A 52 -35.67 9.34 21.86
C GLU A 52 -34.42 9.90 21.18
N CYS A 53 -34.39 10.03 19.85
CA CYS A 53 -33.32 10.70 19.11
C CYS A 53 -33.33 12.23 19.20
N ASP A 54 -34.48 12.87 19.42
CA ASP A 54 -34.63 14.35 19.49
C ASP A 54 -34.42 14.96 20.91
N VAL A 55 -34.40 14.12 22.00
CA VAL A 55 -34.51 14.61 23.39
C VAL A 55 -33.20 14.87 24.13
N GLU A 56 -32.00 14.36 23.69
CA GLU A 56 -30.77 14.71 24.44
C GLU A 56 -29.49 14.86 23.60
N PRO A 57 -28.68 15.91 23.86
CA PRO A 57 -27.36 16.08 23.24
C PRO A 57 -26.20 15.26 23.88
N VAL A 58 -26.51 14.30 24.75
CA VAL A 58 -25.54 13.44 25.46
C VAL A 58 -25.14 12.19 24.64
N LEU A 59 -25.71 12.04 23.45
CA LEU A 59 -25.64 10.85 22.61
C LEU A 59 -24.24 10.49 22.06
N PHE A 60 -23.26 11.37 22.08
CA PHE A 60 -21.94 11.15 21.48
C PHE A 60 -20.80 10.84 22.46
N SER A 61 -21.08 10.74 23.76
CA SER A 61 -20.09 10.35 24.77
C SER A 61 -19.98 8.84 24.97
N ARG A 62 -20.87 8.04 24.35
CA ARG A 62 -20.88 6.56 24.42
C ARG A 62 -20.86 5.97 23.01
N SER A 63 -20.28 4.77 22.85
CA SER A 63 -20.28 4.09 21.55
C SER A 63 -21.72 3.78 21.09
N ALA A 64 -21.96 3.72 19.77
CA ALA A 64 -23.26 3.33 19.22
C ALA A 64 -23.76 2.02 19.83
N ALA A 65 -22.86 1.05 20.09
CA ALA A 65 -23.19 -0.20 20.76
C ALA A 65 -23.61 0.01 22.24
N GLU A 66 -23.04 0.96 22.97
CA GLU A 66 -23.41 1.31 24.35
C GLU A 66 -24.76 2.03 24.44
N GLN A 67 -25.11 2.79 23.40
CA GLN A 67 -26.40 3.46 23.30
C GLN A 67 -27.53 2.49 22.98
N PHE A 68 -27.29 1.54 22.07
CA PHE A 68 -28.26 0.50 21.73
C PHE A 68 -28.56 -0.44 22.91
N VAL A 69 -27.59 -0.75 23.76
CA VAL A 69 -27.76 -1.65 24.92
C VAL A 69 -28.53 -0.96 26.05
N GLY A 70 -28.41 0.36 26.23
CA GLY A 70 -29.19 1.12 27.22
C GLY A 70 -30.69 1.18 26.93
N MET A 71 -31.11 0.92 25.70
CA MET A 71 -32.53 0.87 25.28
C MET A 71 -33.22 -0.47 25.55
N PHE A 72 -32.46 -1.53 25.86
CA PHE A 72 -33.01 -2.89 26.03
C PHE A 72 -32.56 -3.50 27.35
N ASP A 73 -33.17 -3.09 28.44
CA ASP A 73 -32.87 -3.56 29.81
C ASP A 73 -33.17 -5.06 30.03
N ASP A 74 -33.79 -5.75 29.08
CA ASP A 74 -34.21 -7.16 29.20
C ASP A 74 -33.28 -8.18 28.51
N ASP A 75 -32.29 -7.75 27.64
CA ASP A 75 -31.38 -8.66 26.93
C ASP A 75 -29.93 -8.57 27.43
N VAL A 76 -29.75 -8.54 28.74
CA VAL A 76 -28.43 -8.60 29.36
C VAL A 76 -27.79 -9.96 29.06
N ALA A 77 -26.51 -9.96 28.58
CA ALA A 77 -25.76 -11.20 28.46
C ALA A 77 -25.79 -11.95 29.81
N ARG A 78 -26.57 -12.99 29.88
CA ARG A 78 -26.60 -13.86 31.06
C ARG A 78 -25.38 -14.75 31.06
N PHE A 79 -24.88 -15.07 32.24
CA PHE A 79 -23.83 -16.09 32.37
C PHE A 79 -24.37 -17.42 31.84
N PRO A 80 -23.77 -18.04 30.81
CA PRO A 80 -24.29 -19.27 30.22
C PRO A 80 -24.36 -20.42 31.23
N ASP A 81 -25.47 -21.11 31.29
CA ASP A 81 -25.66 -22.24 32.24
C ASP A 81 -24.64 -23.37 32.00
N ALA A 82 -24.26 -23.61 30.75
CA ALA A 82 -23.23 -24.57 30.37
C ALA A 82 -21.84 -24.24 30.95
N LEU A 83 -21.55 -22.98 31.21
CA LEU A 83 -20.28 -22.54 31.83
C LEU A 83 -20.31 -22.76 33.36
N ALA A 84 -21.49 -22.87 34.00
CA ALA A 84 -21.61 -22.98 35.44
C ALA A 84 -21.00 -24.27 35.98
N GLU A 85 -20.88 -25.33 35.17
CA GLU A 85 -20.21 -26.60 35.58
C GLU A 85 -18.69 -26.41 35.73
N ARG A 86 -18.10 -25.46 35.00
CA ARG A 86 -16.66 -25.21 35.01
C ARG A 86 -16.26 -23.94 35.76
N TYR A 87 -17.05 -22.87 35.65
CA TYR A 87 -16.81 -21.59 36.27
C TYR A 87 -17.94 -21.22 37.23
N ARG A 88 -17.68 -21.26 38.52
CA ARG A 88 -18.67 -20.84 39.52
C ARG A 88 -18.72 -19.31 39.60
N LEU A 89 -19.83 -18.75 39.17
CA LEU A 89 -20.07 -17.30 39.25
C LEU A 89 -20.02 -16.81 40.71
N THR A 90 -19.31 -15.70 40.91
CA THR A 90 -19.20 -15.02 42.21
C THR A 90 -19.94 -13.69 42.17
N GLU A 91 -19.60 -12.81 41.25
CA GLU A 91 -20.24 -11.51 41.10
C GLU A 91 -20.05 -10.95 39.69
N THR A 92 -20.75 -9.86 39.38
CA THR A 92 -20.53 -9.09 38.12
C THR A 92 -19.51 -7.98 38.35
N LEU A 93 -18.37 -8.03 37.66
CA LEU A 93 -17.32 -7.03 37.78
C LEU A 93 -17.62 -5.75 36.99
N GLY A 94 -18.33 -5.86 35.86
CA GLY A 94 -18.69 -4.72 35.06
C GLY A 94 -19.63 -5.08 33.90
N ARG A 95 -20.40 -4.10 33.48
CA ARG A 95 -21.28 -4.19 32.31
C ARG A 95 -20.87 -3.08 31.34
N GLY A 96 -20.56 -3.46 30.08
CA GLY A 96 -20.23 -2.52 28.99
C GLY A 96 -21.13 -2.77 27.80
N GLY A 97 -21.10 -1.89 26.82
CA GLY A 97 -21.96 -1.98 25.64
C GLY A 97 -21.77 -3.23 24.77
N MET A 98 -20.64 -3.90 24.85
CA MET A 98 -20.34 -5.08 24.03
C MET A 98 -20.37 -6.39 24.81
N ALA A 99 -20.17 -6.36 26.13
CA ALA A 99 -20.00 -7.57 26.93
C ALA A 99 -20.24 -7.28 28.41
N THR A 100 -20.57 -8.34 29.15
CA THR A 100 -20.60 -8.33 30.60
C THR A 100 -19.40 -9.14 31.13
N VAL A 101 -18.69 -8.60 32.13
CA VAL A 101 -17.56 -9.26 32.79
C VAL A 101 -17.97 -9.77 34.14
N TYR A 102 -17.76 -11.06 34.40
CA TYR A 102 -18.08 -11.74 35.62
C TYR A 102 -16.85 -12.19 36.36
N LEU A 103 -16.82 -12.04 37.70
CA LEU A 103 -15.89 -12.74 38.54
C LEU A 103 -16.41 -14.17 38.73
N ALA A 104 -15.58 -15.14 38.43
CA ALA A 104 -15.93 -16.56 38.63
C ALA A 104 -14.72 -17.33 39.17
N ARG A 105 -15.00 -18.46 39.79
CA ARG A 105 -13.98 -19.41 40.25
C ARG A 105 -13.89 -20.57 39.27
N ASP A 106 -12.72 -20.71 38.64
CA ASP A 106 -12.37 -21.88 37.82
C ASP A 106 -12.30 -23.12 38.74
N LEU A 107 -13.29 -23.98 38.63
CA LEU A 107 -13.42 -25.17 39.50
C LEU A 107 -12.35 -26.22 39.20
N LYS A 108 -11.83 -26.24 37.98
CA LYS A 108 -10.78 -27.17 37.56
C LYS A 108 -9.40 -26.79 38.10
N HIS A 109 -9.10 -25.52 38.15
CA HIS A 109 -7.77 -25.00 38.53
C HIS A 109 -7.80 -24.28 39.91
N ALA A 110 -8.94 -24.20 40.58
CA ALA A 110 -9.17 -23.63 41.92
C ALA A 110 -8.67 -22.17 42.07
N ARG A 111 -8.84 -21.36 41.02
CA ARG A 111 -8.39 -19.96 40.94
C ARG A 111 -9.53 -19.02 40.56
N GLU A 112 -9.39 -17.73 40.89
CA GLU A 112 -10.31 -16.70 40.45
C GLU A 112 -9.98 -16.28 39.04
N VAL A 113 -11.01 -16.07 38.22
CA VAL A 113 -10.92 -15.67 36.81
C VAL A 113 -11.97 -14.63 36.50
N ALA A 114 -11.68 -13.77 35.51
CA ALA A 114 -12.67 -12.91 34.90
C ALA A 114 -13.19 -13.57 33.61
N VAL A 115 -14.51 -13.77 33.53
CA VAL A 115 -15.20 -14.35 32.39
C VAL A 115 -15.94 -13.21 31.68
N LYS A 116 -15.54 -12.88 30.47
CA LYS A 116 -16.19 -11.86 29.66
C LYS A 116 -17.09 -12.53 28.65
N VAL A 117 -18.40 -12.24 28.72
CA VAL A 117 -19.45 -12.80 27.86
C VAL A 117 -19.97 -11.69 26.97
N LEU A 118 -19.90 -11.88 25.64
CA LEU A 118 -20.36 -10.90 24.66
C LEU A 118 -21.90 -10.86 24.66
N HIS A 119 -22.45 -9.67 24.41
CA HIS A 119 -23.88 -9.52 24.22
C HIS A 119 -24.37 -10.27 22.97
N PRO A 120 -25.57 -10.88 22.98
CA PRO A 120 -26.08 -11.70 21.89
C PRO A 120 -26.08 -10.98 20.52
N LEU A 121 -26.41 -9.68 20.50
CA LEU A 121 -26.38 -8.88 19.28
C LEU A 121 -24.95 -8.73 18.73
N VAL A 122 -23.97 -8.50 19.59
CA VAL A 122 -22.56 -8.41 19.20
C VAL A 122 -22.06 -9.76 18.71
N ALA A 123 -22.44 -10.85 19.40
CA ALA A 123 -22.09 -12.22 19.03
C ALA A 123 -22.66 -12.60 17.65
N SER A 124 -23.90 -12.21 17.34
CA SER A 124 -24.55 -12.49 16.05
C SER A 124 -23.91 -11.74 14.87
N VAL A 125 -23.50 -10.49 15.10
CA VAL A 125 -22.80 -9.67 14.07
C VAL A 125 -21.38 -10.18 13.83
N LEU A 126 -20.67 -10.55 14.89
CA LEU A 126 -19.30 -11.05 14.83
C LEU A 126 -19.18 -12.41 14.13
N GLY A 127 -20.09 -13.32 14.40
CA GLY A 127 -20.00 -14.71 14.01
C GLY A 127 -18.97 -15.53 14.82
N ALA A 128 -19.36 -16.73 15.24
CA ALA A 128 -18.55 -17.56 16.14
C ALA A 128 -17.16 -17.91 15.57
N ASP A 129 -17.09 -18.34 14.32
CA ASP A 129 -15.82 -18.75 13.69
C ASP A 129 -14.81 -17.61 13.59
N ARG A 130 -15.29 -16.40 13.38
CA ARG A 130 -14.44 -15.22 13.28
C ARG A 130 -13.93 -14.79 14.64
N PHE A 131 -14.82 -14.73 15.63
CA PHE A 131 -14.46 -14.43 17.00
C PHE A 131 -13.40 -15.42 17.53
N LEU A 132 -13.63 -16.73 17.40
CA LEU A 132 -12.69 -17.75 17.86
C LEU A 132 -11.32 -17.66 17.18
N ARG A 133 -11.27 -17.23 15.92
CA ARG A 133 -10.02 -17.03 15.19
C ARG A 133 -9.23 -15.83 15.73
N GLU A 134 -9.89 -14.69 15.92
CA GLU A 134 -9.24 -13.46 16.42
C GLU A 134 -8.79 -13.63 17.88
N ILE A 135 -9.64 -14.21 18.72
CA ILE A 135 -9.29 -14.56 20.11
C ILE A 135 -8.15 -15.59 20.15
N GLY A 136 -8.14 -16.57 19.24
CA GLY A 136 -7.06 -17.55 19.13
C GLY A 136 -5.70 -16.92 18.79
N MET A 137 -5.68 -15.84 18.02
CA MET A 137 -4.45 -15.06 17.78
C MET A 137 -4.04 -14.28 19.03
N ALA A 138 -4.97 -13.64 19.71
CA ALA A 138 -4.70 -12.91 20.96
C ALA A 138 -4.19 -13.83 22.08
N ALA A 139 -4.69 -15.07 22.15
CA ALA A 139 -4.27 -16.07 23.12
C ALA A 139 -2.80 -16.52 22.95
N GLN A 140 -2.16 -16.23 21.82
CA GLN A 140 -0.73 -16.50 21.61
C GLN A 140 0.19 -15.41 22.15
N LEU A 141 -0.36 -14.29 22.62
CA LEU A 141 0.42 -13.19 23.19
C LEU A 141 0.81 -13.54 24.64
N HIS A 142 2.12 -13.67 24.90
CA HIS A 142 2.67 -13.93 26.23
C HIS A 142 3.67 -12.82 26.55
N HIS A 143 3.26 -11.85 27.33
CA HIS A 143 4.07 -10.69 27.68
C HIS A 143 3.71 -10.18 29.11
N PRO A 144 4.66 -9.68 29.92
CA PRO A 144 4.38 -9.23 31.28
C PRO A 144 3.36 -8.09 31.36
N HIS A 145 3.23 -7.30 30.31
CA HIS A 145 2.30 -6.16 30.22
C HIS A 145 1.07 -6.44 29.33
N ILE A 146 0.78 -7.72 29.03
CA ILE A 146 -0.45 -8.16 28.33
C ILE A 146 -1.21 -9.10 29.25
N VAL A 147 -2.52 -8.87 29.41
CA VAL A 147 -3.38 -9.79 30.14
C VAL A 147 -3.56 -11.08 29.32
N PRO A 148 -3.08 -12.24 29.80
CA PRO A 148 -3.18 -13.47 29.03
C PRO A 148 -4.61 -14.00 28.99
N LEU A 149 -4.94 -14.76 27.94
CA LEU A 149 -6.20 -15.48 27.81
C LEU A 149 -6.00 -16.92 28.26
N PHE A 150 -6.91 -17.41 29.15
CA PHE A 150 -6.88 -18.76 29.66
C PHE A 150 -7.77 -19.73 28.88
N ASP A 151 -8.88 -19.21 28.32
CA ASP A 151 -9.86 -20.00 27.60
C ASP A 151 -10.77 -19.10 26.77
N SER A 152 -11.46 -19.68 25.79
CA SER A 152 -12.47 -18.99 24.99
C SER A 152 -13.38 -20.01 24.31
N GLY A 153 -14.61 -19.64 24.02
CA GLY A 153 -15.54 -20.56 23.39
C GLY A 153 -16.87 -19.93 22.96
N ASN A 154 -17.73 -20.80 22.47
CA ASN A 154 -19.10 -20.50 22.11
C ASN A 154 -19.99 -21.57 22.78
N GLU A 155 -20.74 -21.17 23.79
CA GLU A 155 -21.68 -22.04 24.49
C GLU A 155 -23.09 -21.52 24.28
N ASP A 156 -23.95 -22.35 23.69
CA ASP A 156 -25.34 -22.02 23.39
C ASP A 156 -25.54 -20.67 22.64
N GLY A 157 -24.61 -20.33 21.73
CA GLY A 157 -24.60 -19.06 20.99
C GLY A 157 -23.97 -17.88 21.73
N SER A 158 -23.57 -18.07 22.99
CA SER A 158 -22.88 -17.07 23.81
C SER A 158 -21.37 -17.17 23.59
N LEU A 159 -20.78 -16.14 22.98
CA LEU A 159 -19.34 -16.03 22.80
C LEU A 159 -18.70 -15.50 24.08
N TYR A 160 -17.63 -16.16 24.55
CA TYR A 160 -16.97 -15.80 25.81
C TYR A 160 -15.45 -16.01 25.70
N TYR A 161 -14.74 -15.35 26.61
CA TYR A 161 -13.34 -15.66 26.93
C TYR A 161 -13.02 -15.44 28.40
N VAL A 162 -11.99 -16.14 28.86
CA VAL A 162 -11.57 -16.21 30.26
C VAL A 162 -10.16 -15.68 30.39
N MET A 163 -9.94 -14.82 31.38
CA MET A 163 -8.65 -14.18 31.68
C MET A 163 -8.41 -14.23 33.20
N PRO A 164 -7.17 -14.01 33.69
CA PRO A 164 -6.90 -13.85 35.09
C PRO A 164 -7.74 -12.71 35.69
N TYR A 165 -8.20 -12.92 36.93
CA TYR A 165 -8.74 -11.82 37.70
C TYR A 165 -7.59 -11.05 38.35
N GLU A 166 -7.42 -9.81 37.95
CA GLU A 166 -6.45 -8.89 38.56
C GLU A 166 -7.18 -8.04 39.60
N ALA A 167 -6.81 -8.24 40.88
CA ALA A 167 -7.40 -7.52 42.02
C ALA A 167 -6.94 -6.06 42.13
N GLY A 168 -6.85 -5.37 41.01
CA GLY A 168 -6.41 -3.99 40.90
C GLY A 168 -7.50 -3.08 40.34
N LEU A 169 -7.24 -1.76 40.29
CA LEU A 169 -8.10 -0.78 39.66
C LEU A 169 -7.79 -0.72 38.15
N SER A 170 -8.80 -0.52 37.32
CA SER A 170 -8.54 -0.08 35.95
C SER A 170 -7.93 1.33 35.96
N LEU A 171 -7.19 1.67 34.91
CA LEU A 171 -6.64 3.03 34.77
C LEU A 171 -7.74 4.09 34.69
N ARG A 172 -8.93 3.73 34.16
CA ARG A 172 -10.15 4.58 34.19
C ARG A 172 -10.59 4.89 35.62
N GLN A 173 -10.67 3.88 36.49
CA GLN A 173 -11.05 4.09 37.89
C GLN A 173 -10.01 4.92 38.65
N ARG A 174 -8.72 4.74 38.37
CA ARG A 174 -7.66 5.57 38.94
C ARG A 174 -7.74 7.01 38.49
N LEU A 175 -7.98 7.24 37.20
CA LEU A 175 -8.13 8.57 36.62
C LEU A 175 -9.36 9.30 37.18
N ALA A 176 -10.49 8.58 37.32
CA ALA A 176 -11.70 9.14 37.91
C ALA A 176 -11.52 9.54 39.38
N ARG A 177 -10.65 8.83 40.14
CA ARG A 177 -10.35 9.13 41.52
C ARG A 177 -9.34 10.27 41.70
N ASP A 178 -8.25 10.25 40.91
CA ASP A 178 -7.06 11.07 41.08
C ASP A 178 -7.04 12.34 40.19
N GLY A 179 -7.89 12.37 39.11
CA GLY A 179 -7.89 13.41 38.09
C GLY A 179 -6.64 13.34 37.21
N GLN A 180 -5.68 14.21 37.46
CA GLN A 180 -4.37 14.17 36.81
C GLN A 180 -3.40 13.24 37.55
N LEU A 181 -2.68 12.38 36.82
CA LEU A 181 -1.71 11.49 37.41
C LEU A 181 -0.31 12.16 37.50
N PRO A 182 0.53 11.79 38.49
CA PRO A 182 1.93 12.24 38.57
C PRO A 182 2.70 11.91 37.29
N VAL A 183 3.54 12.84 36.80
CA VAL A 183 4.30 12.68 35.54
C VAL A 183 5.13 11.39 35.56
N GLU A 184 5.75 11.05 36.68
CA GLU A 184 6.54 9.84 36.81
C GLU A 184 5.70 8.57 36.64
N ASP A 185 4.47 8.56 37.19
CA ASP A 185 3.55 7.42 37.04
C ASP A 185 3.08 7.29 35.59
N VAL A 186 2.79 8.43 34.95
CA VAL A 186 2.40 8.44 33.52
C VAL A 186 3.51 7.87 32.63
N ILE A 187 4.78 8.25 32.86
CA ILE A 187 5.92 7.71 32.10
C ILE A 187 6.01 6.18 32.25
N VAL A 188 5.82 5.65 33.47
CA VAL A 188 5.87 4.21 33.73
C VAL A 188 4.70 3.49 33.03
N ILE A 189 3.48 4.00 33.17
CA ILE A 189 2.29 3.44 32.52
C ILE A 189 2.44 3.41 31.00
N LEU A 190 2.87 4.53 30.42
CA LEU A 190 3.06 4.63 28.96
C LEU A 190 4.16 3.68 28.47
N ARG A 191 5.26 3.54 29.22
CA ARG A 191 6.31 2.59 28.88
C ARG A 191 5.77 1.16 28.83
N ASP A 192 5.05 0.74 29.87
CA ASP A 192 4.52 -0.63 30.01
C ASP A 192 3.48 -0.91 28.92
N VAL A 193 2.60 0.05 28.59
CA VAL A 193 1.63 -0.03 27.49
C VAL A 193 2.32 -0.09 26.12
N CYS A 194 3.32 0.76 25.89
CA CYS A 194 4.07 0.77 24.61
C CYS A 194 4.89 -0.51 24.44
N ASP A 195 5.44 -1.08 25.51
CA ASP A 195 6.16 -2.36 25.47
C ASP A 195 5.23 -3.52 25.08
N ALA A 196 4.01 -3.56 25.69
CA ALA A 196 2.96 -4.49 25.28
C ALA A 196 2.57 -4.37 23.82
N LEU A 197 2.38 -3.13 23.33
CA LEU A 197 2.04 -2.85 21.94
C LEU A 197 3.17 -3.20 20.98
N ALA A 198 4.43 -2.88 21.31
CA ALA A 198 5.58 -3.24 20.49
C ALA A 198 5.66 -4.75 20.26
N TYR A 199 5.49 -5.54 21.34
CA TYR A 199 5.46 -6.99 21.26
C TYR A 199 4.32 -7.54 20.38
N ALA A 200 3.11 -6.96 20.48
CA ALA A 200 1.97 -7.36 19.67
C ALA A 200 2.13 -6.98 18.20
N HIS A 201 2.62 -5.74 17.94
CA HIS A 201 2.85 -5.22 16.59
C HIS A 201 3.91 -6.02 15.82
N GLU A 202 4.98 -6.47 16.48
CA GLU A 202 5.96 -7.38 15.86
C GLU A 202 5.34 -8.69 15.38
N ARG A 203 4.22 -9.09 15.99
CA ARG A 203 3.45 -10.31 15.61
C ARG A 203 2.28 -10.02 14.68
N GLY A 204 2.19 -8.78 14.17
CA GLY A 204 1.14 -8.37 13.25
C GLY A 204 -0.24 -8.18 13.90
N ILE A 205 -0.30 -8.08 15.23
CA ILE A 205 -1.54 -7.87 15.99
C ILE A 205 -1.64 -6.41 16.39
N VAL A 206 -2.70 -5.73 15.95
CA VAL A 206 -3.04 -4.34 16.27
C VAL A 206 -4.19 -4.35 17.26
N HIS A 207 -4.10 -3.57 18.33
CA HIS A 207 -5.08 -3.57 19.42
C HIS A 207 -6.39 -2.89 19.04
N ARG A 208 -6.31 -1.70 18.43
CA ARG A 208 -7.42 -0.88 17.89
C ARG A 208 -8.41 -0.28 18.90
N ASP A 209 -8.24 -0.54 20.20
CA ASP A 209 -9.10 0.02 21.27
C ASP A 209 -8.26 0.31 22.53
N VAL A 210 -7.15 1.02 22.38
CA VAL A 210 -6.30 1.45 23.53
C VAL A 210 -6.97 2.61 24.24
N LYS A 211 -7.40 2.38 25.50
CA LYS A 211 -8.08 3.37 26.36
C LYS A 211 -7.88 3.02 27.84
N PRO A 212 -8.15 3.94 28.78
CA PRO A 212 -7.96 3.69 30.21
C PRO A 212 -8.74 2.49 30.76
N ASP A 213 -9.88 2.17 30.16
CA ASP A 213 -10.74 1.03 30.58
C ASP A 213 -10.06 -0.32 30.31
N ASN A 214 -9.24 -0.40 29.28
CA ASN A 214 -8.52 -1.60 28.84
C ASN A 214 -7.09 -1.69 29.41
N VAL A 215 -6.71 -0.78 30.32
CA VAL A 215 -5.45 -0.82 31.04
C VAL A 215 -5.70 -1.16 32.52
N LEU A 216 -5.22 -2.32 32.96
CA LEU A 216 -5.31 -2.77 34.35
C LEU A 216 -4.00 -2.44 35.09
N LEU A 217 -4.12 -2.00 36.34
CA LEU A 217 -2.97 -1.68 37.19
C LEU A 217 -2.73 -2.80 38.18
N SER A 218 -1.62 -3.52 38.03
CA SER A 218 -1.17 -4.55 38.95
C SER A 218 0.08 -4.08 39.69
N GLY A 219 -0.09 -3.61 40.94
CA GLY A 219 0.97 -3.01 41.71
C GLY A 219 1.52 -1.71 41.09
N ARG A 220 2.77 -1.74 40.55
CA ARG A 220 3.41 -0.61 39.87
C ARG A 220 3.41 -0.74 38.34
N HIS A 221 2.85 -1.80 37.81
CA HIS A 221 2.87 -2.11 36.39
C HIS A 221 1.49 -1.95 35.76
N ALA A 222 1.48 -1.53 34.50
CA ALA A 222 0.28 -1.50 33.68
C ALA A 222 0.24 -2.76 32.79
N MET A 223 -0.95 -3.32 32.64
CA MET A 223 -1.22 -4.46 31.77
C MET A 223 -2.35 -4.11 30.79
N LEU A 224 -2.16 -4.38 29.52
CA LEU A 224 -3.13 -4.10 28.46
C LEU A 224 -4.01 -5.33 28.24
N ALA A 225 -5.34 -5.16 28.28
CA ALA A 225 -6.35 -6.19 28.11
C ALA A 225 -7.10 -6.02 26.77
N ASP A 226 -7.87 -7.03 26.38
CA ASP A 226 -8.84 -6.98 25.29
C ASP A 226 -8.25 -6.86 23.85
N PHE A 227 -7.12 -7.51 23.60
CA PHE A 227 -6.58 -7.64 22.25
C PHE A 227 -7.53 -8.42 21.31
N GLY A 228 -7.72 -7.92 20.07
CA GLY A 228 -8.37 -8.64 18.97
C GLY A 228 -9.90 -8.55 18.90
N VAL A 229 -10.61 -8.18 19.97
CA VAL A 229 -12.10 -8.14 19.96
C VAL A 229 -12.63 -6.98 19.09
N ALA A 230 -11.99 -5.84 19.13
CA ALA A 230 -12.40 -4.66 18.36
C ALA A 230 -12.25 -4.85 16.83
N ARG A 231 -11.24 -5.60 16.41
CA ARG A 231 -11.02 -5.91 14.99
C ARG A 231 -12.18 -6.74 14.42
N ALA A 232 -12.53 -7.81 15.11
CA ALA A 232 -13.60 -8.71 14.69
C ALA A 232 -14.93 -7.94 14.53
N ALA A 233 -15.22 -7.03 15.45
CA ALA A 233 -16.43 -6.21 15.43
C ALA A 233 -16.46 -5.18 14.28
N THR A 234 -15.38 -4.47 14.04
CA THR A 234 -15.28 -3.45 12.97
C THR A 234 -15.41 -4.06 11.56
N GLU A 235 -14.73 -5.19 11.33
CA GLU A 235 -14.78 -5.86 10.03
C GLU A 235 -16.11 -6.59 9.79
N ALA A 236 -16.82 -7.02 10.86
CA ALA A 236 -18.15 -7.61 10.75
C ALA A 236 -19.21 -6.54 10.40
N ALA A 237 -19.13 -5.36 11.02
CA ALA A 237 -19.98 -4.23 10.72
C ALA A 237 -19.82 -3.74 9.27
N ALA A 238 -18.59 -3.69 8.76
CA ALA A 238 -18.29 -3.36 7.36
C ALA A 238 -18.82 -4.40 6.36
N SER A 239 -18.92 -5.67 6.77
CA SER A 239 -19.44 -6.76 5.92
C SER A 239 -20.96 -6.83 5.89
N ALA A 240 -21.63 -6.36 6.93
CA ALA A 240 -23.09 -6.39 7.08
C ALA A 240 -23.80 -5.20 6.42
N SER A 241 -23.11 -4.07 6.28
CA SER A 241 -23.63 -2.86 5.64
C SER A 241 -23.25 -2.82 4.15
N GLY A 242 -24.12 -3.35 3.28
CA GLY A 242 -24.05 -3.20 1.83
C GLY A 242 -24.32 -1.77 1.32
N THR A 243 -24.42 -0.79 2.21
CA THR A 243 -24.57 0.65 1.94
C THR A 243 -23.69 1.43 2.92
N GLY A 244 -22.87 2.32 2.40
CA GLY A 244 -21.74 3.03 3.00
C GLY A 244 -21.97 3.91 4.25
N ALA A 245 -22.79 3.47 5.22
CA ALA A 245 -22.89 4.07 6.54
C ALA A 245 -22.19 3.12 7.54
N GLY A 246 -20.89 3.38 7.81
CA GLY A 246 -20.08 2.56 8.70
C GLY A 246 -20.53 2.66 10.15
N VAL A 247 -20.97 1.55 10.73
CA VAL A 247 -21.10 1.41 12.18
C VAL A 247 -19.69 1.34 12.77
N THR A 248 -19.25 2.42 13.41
CA THR A 248 -17.94 2.51 14.06
C THR A 248 -18.01 1.80 15.41
N VAL A 249 -17.28 0.70 15.56
CA VAL A 249 -17.21 -0.07 16.81
C VAL A 249 -15.99 0.38 17.61
N GLY A 250 -16.18 0.91 18.83
CA GLY A 250 -15.14 1.39 19.76
C GLY A 250 -15.56 2.68 20.45
N THR A 251 -14.74 3.19 21.39
CA THR A 251 -14.97 4.46 22.07
C THR A 251 -14.42 5.59 21.19
N PRO A 252 -15.24 6.41 20.53
CA PRO A 252 -14.81 7.37 19.50
C PRO A 252 -13.70 8.32 19.96
N ALA A 253 -13.69 8.68 21.24
CA ALA A 253 -12.73 9.63 21.83
C ALA A 253 -11.26 9.24 21.73
N TYR A 254 -10.93 7.95 21.55
CA TYR A 254 -9.55 7.46 21.47
C TYR A 254 -9.18 6.98 20.06
N MET A 255 -10.15 6.95 19.13
CA MET A 255 -9.92 6.43 17.79
C MET A 255 -9.01 7.34 16.97
N ALA A 256 -8.13 6.73 16.22
CA ALA A 256 -7.33 7.43 15.22
C ALA A 256 -8.22 7.93 14.07
N PRO A 257 -7.86 9.05 13.40
CA PRO A 257 -8.63 9.59 12.27
C PRO A 257 -8.94 8.54 11.20
N GLU A 258 -7.98 7.69 10.85
CA GLU A 258 -8.14 6.60 9.88
C GLU A 258 -9.12 5.51 10.34
N GLN A 259 -9.26 5.28 11.66
CA GLN A 259 -10.27 4.38 12.21
C GLN A 259 -11.68 4.96 12.11
N VAL A 260 -11.83 6.25 12.42
CA VAL A 260 -13.11 6.97 12.30
C VAL A 260 -13.54 7.04 10.83
N ALA A 261 -12.57 7.20 9.90
CA ALA A 261 -12.82 7.18 8.46
C ALA A 261 -13.13 5.77 7.91
N ALA A 262 -13.16 4.73 8.77
CA ALA A 262 -13.31 3.32 8.38
C ALA A 262 -12.30 2.89 7.28
N ASP A 263 -11.08 3.45 7.31
CA ASP A 263 -10.02 3.09 6.37
C ASP A 263 -9.72 1.58 6.48
N PRO A 264 -9.83 0.81 5.38
CA PRO A 264 -9.55 -0.63 5.42
C PRO A 264 -8.07 -0.97 5.73
N HIS A 265 -7.18 0.03 5.71
CA HIS A 265 -5.74 -0.11 5.89
C HIS A 265 -5.22 0.39 7.25
N VAL A 266 -6.07 0.45 8.25
CA VAL A 266 -5.66 0.81 9.63
C VAL A 266 -4.57 -0.14 10.12
N ASP A 267 -3.36 0.40 10.37
CA ASP A 267 -2.20 -0.33 10.87
C ASP A 267 -1.92 -0.03 12.37
N HIS A 268 -0.80 -0.53 12.88
CA HIS A 268 -0.37 -0.38 14.27
C HIS A 268 -0.19 1.08 14.72
N ARG A 269 -0.08 2.04 13.81
CA ARG A 269 0.05 3.48 14.15
C ARG A 269 -1.27 4.08 14.62
N ALA A 270 -2.37 3.39 14.45
CA ALA A 270 -3.64 3.74 15.09
C ALA A 270 -3.55 3.57 16.63
N ASP A 271 -2.93 2.50 17.11
CA ASP A 271 -2.68 2.31 18.55
C ASP A 271 -1.76 3.41 19.10
N ILE A 272 -0.78 3.87 18.33
CA ILE A 272 0.11 4.97 18.72
C ILE A 272 -0.67 6.27 18.92
N TYR A 273 -1.65 6.56 18.07
CA TYR A 273 -2.55 7.70 18.25
C TYR A 273 -3.37 7.57 19.54
N SER A 274 -3.97 6.39 19.76
CA SER A 274 -4.76 6.10 20.97
C SER A 274 -3.92 6.20 22.25
N VAL A 275 -2.63 5.78 22.21
CA VAL A 275 -1.66 6.03 23.31
C VAL A 275 -1.43 7.53 23.51
N GLY A 276 -1.40 8.33 22.44
CA GLY A 276 -1.30 9.78 22.52
C GLY A 276 -2.48 10.42 23.24
N VAL A 277 -3.71 9.99 22.92
CA VAL A 277 -4.94 10.44 23.59
C VAL A 277 -4.93 10.02 25.06
N LEU A 278 -4.61 8.75 25.33
CA LEU A 278 -4.44 8.23 26.67
C LEU A 278 -3.43 9.05 27.49
N ALA A 279 -2.25 9.32 26.95
CA ALA A 279 -1.21 10.10 27.60
C ALA A 279 -1.66 11.52 27.90
N TYR A 280 -2.33 12.16 26.95
CA TYR A 280 -2.89 13.51 27.11
C TYR A 280 -3.90 13.54 28.26
N GLU A 281 -4.85 12.61 28.30
CA GLU A 281 -5.86 12.53 29.36
C GLU A 281 -5.23 12.25 30.73
N LEU A 282 -4.25 11.36 30.84
CA LEU A 282 -3.55 11.09 32.11
C LEU A 282 -2.80 12.32 32.64
N LEU A 283 -2.23 13.13 31.76
CA LEU A 283 -1.48 14.34 32.12
C LEU A 283 -2.40 15.54 32.36
N ALA A 284 -3.35 15.80 31.47
CA ALA A 284 -4.24 16.97 31.52
C ALA A 284 -5.49 16.76 32.38
N GLY A 285 -5.89 15.51 32.67
CA GLY A 285 -7.13 15.16 33.35
C GLY A 285 -8.39 15.33 32.48
N ARG A 286 -8.20 15.54 31.19
CA ARG A 286 -9.25 15.76 30.19
C ARG A 286 -8.80 15.30 28.80
N LEU A 287 -9.73 15.04 27.92
CA LEU A 287 -9.44 14.65 26.54
C LEU A 287 -8.90 15.83 25.72
N PRO A 288 -8.06 15.58 24.68
CA PRO A 288 -7.45 16.65 23.89
C PRO A 288 -8.43 17.49 23.07
N PHE A 289 -9.65 17.01 22.82
CA PHE A 289 -10.64 17.65 21.94
C PHE A 289 -12.01 17.86 22.61
N GLU A 290 -12.06 18.08 23.92
CA GLU A 290 -13.31 18.14 24.70
C GLU A 290 -14.06 19.48 24.55
N ASP A 291 -13.38 20.59 24.21
CA ASP A 291 -13.96 21.95 24.17
C ASP A 291 -14.64 22.30 22.83
N ASP A 292 -14.33 21.61 21.73
CA ASP A 292 -14.80 21.95 20.38
C ASP A 292 -16.16 21.33 20.03
N GLY A 293 -17.03 21.15 21.01
CA GLY A 293 -18.42 20.72 20.83
C GLY A 293 -18.55 19.56 19.85
N TRP A 294 -18.57 18.35 20.36
CA TRP A 294 -18.70 17.06 19.67
C TRP A 294 -19.84 16.93 18.64
N ARG A 295 -20.43 18.03 18.21
CA ARG A 295 -21.59 18.04 17.28
C ARG A 295 -21.23 17.82 15.81
N ASP A 296 -19.93 17.95 15.45
CA ASP A 296 -19.51 17.78 14.06
C ASP A 296 -18.27 16.86 14.01
N ALA A 297 -18.44 15.60 13.59
CA ALA A 297 -17.37 14.62 13.33
C ALA A 297 -16.18 15.16 12.51
N PRO A 298 -16.30 16.19 11.66
CA PRO A 298 -15.20 16.79 10.94
C PRO A 298 -14.11 17.43 11.81
N SER A 299 -14.39 17.91 13.02
CA SER A 299 -13.41 18.62 13.85
C SER A 299 -12.28 17.72 14.36
N HIS A 300 -12.55 16.41 14.59
CA HIS A 300 -11.54 15.44 14.97
C HIS A 300 -10.47 15.20 13.89
N PHE A 301 -10.82 15.44 12.63
CA PHE A 301 -9.89 15.25 11.51
C PHE A 301 -8.96 16.45 11.29
N VAL A 302 -9.36 17.63 11.73
CA VAL A 302 -8.70 18.90 11.36
C VAL A 302 -8.14 19.66 12.57
N ALA A 303 -8.78 19.62 13.75
CA ALA A 303 -8.35 20.39 14.92
C ALA A 303 -7.02 19.89 15.49
N GLU A 304 -6.07 20.79 15.73
CA GLU A 304 -4.85 20.48 16.48
C GLU A 304 -5.16 20.36 17.98
N PRO A 305 -4.58 19.37 18.70
CA PRO A 305 -4.75 19.25 20.13
C PRO A 305 -4.12 20.46 20.83
N PRO A 306 -4.76 21.06 21.86
CA PRO A 306 -4.14 22.12 22.66
C PRO A 306 -2.82 21.65 23.30
N SER A 307 -1.86 22.58 23.47
CA SER A 307 -0.61 22.27 24.16
C SER A 307 -0.90 21.77 25.59
N LEU A 308 -0.24 20.67 25.98
CA LEU A 308 -0.36 20.10 27.33
C LEU A 308 0.03 21.10 28.41
N THR A 309 1.01 21.97 28.14
CA THR A 309 1.47 23.00 29.08
C THR A 309 0.39 24.06 29.37
N THR A 310 -0.64 24.20 28.51
CA THR A 310 -1.80 25.05 28.76
C THR A 310 -2.62 24.52 29.95
N HIS A 311 -2.71 23.20 30.11
CA HIS A 311 -3.50 22.56 31.17
C HIS A 311 -2.63 22.09 32.34
N ARG A 312 -1.35 21.84 32.09
CA ARG A 312 -0.39 21.37 33.08
C ARG A 312 1.03 21.90 32.81
N PRO A 313 1.39 23.06 33.40
CA PRO A 313 2.66 23.76 33.15
C PRO A 313 3.93 22.98 33.55
N ASP A 314 3.83 22.01 34.45
CA ASP A 314 4.93 21.22 34.97
C ASP A 314 5.31 20.01 34.11
N VAL A 315 4.61 19.76 32.99
CA VAL A 315 4.94 18.68 32.04
C VAL A 315 6.28 19.00 31.38
N PRO A 316 7.25 18.07 31.38
CA PRO A 316 8.52 18.27 30.68
C PRO A 316 8.25 18.45 29.15
N ALA A 317 8.90 19.45 28.54
CA ALA A 317 8.74 19.73 27.11
C ALA A 317 9.03 18.53 26.20
N SER A 318 9.93 17.63 26.61
CA SER A 318 10.23 16.39 25.89
C SER A 318 9.13 15.34 25.99
N LEU A 319 8.38 15.29 27.10
CA LEU A 319 7.20 14.42 27.25
C LEU A 319 6.03 14.99 26.45
N GLU A 320 5.79 16.31 26.52
CA GLU A 320 4.79 16.96 25.67
C GLU A 320 5.06 16.70 24.18
N ALA A 321 6.29 16.91 23.71
CA ALA A 321 6.66 16.64 22.32
C ALA A 321 6.42 15.18 21.91
N LEU A 322 6.64 14.22 22.82
CA LEU A 322 6.36 12.81 22.59
C LEU A 322 4.86 12.58 22.38
N VAL A 323 4.02 13.11 23.28
CA VAL A 323 2.56 12.96 23.25
C VAL A 323 1.96 13.66 22.01
N MET A 324 2.36 14.91 21.75
CA MET A 324 1.88 15.68 20.61
C MET A 324 2.24 15.02 19.26
N LYS A 325 3.38 14.32 19.21
CA LYS A 325 3.75 13.53 18.02
C LYS A 325 2.87 12.30 17.82
N CYS A 326 2.41 11.65 18.89
CA CYS A 326 1.43 10.58 18.79
C CYS A 326 0.11 11.08 18.21
N LEU A 327 -0.31 12.30 18.56
CA LEU A 327 -1.59 12.91 18.18
C LEU A 327 -1.61 13.52 16.77
N GLN A 328 -0.54 13.34 15.99
CA GLN A 328 -0.52 13.79 14.59
C GLN A 328 -1.62 13.10 13.79
N LYS A 329 -2.33 13.88 12.96
CA LYS A 329 -3.50 13.38 12.22
C LYS A 329 -3.14 12.30 11.22
N ARG A 330 -2.02 12.44 10.53
CA ARG A 330 -1.52 11.45 9.58
C ARG A 330 -0.64 10.42 10.29
N ALA A 331 -0.92 9.15 10.07
CA ALA A 331 -0.18 8.04 10.68
C ALA A 331 1.34 8.10 10.43
N VAL A 332 1.77 8.67 9.28
CA VAL A 332 3.19 8.79 8.93
C VAL A 332 3.94 9.84 9.76
N ASP A 333 3.22 10.82 10.32
CA ASP A 333 3.82 11.89 11.11
C ASP A 333 3.92 11.52 12.61
N ARG A 334 3.31 10.40 12.99
CA ARG A 334 3.41 9.80 14.33
C ARG A 334 4.75 9.08 14.54
N TRP A 335 4.95 8.53 15.69
CA TRP A 335 5.98 7.51 15.91
C TRP A 335 5.71 6.31 15.00
N GLN A 336 6.76 5.74 14.41
CA GLN A 336 6.57 4.66 13.44
C GLN A 336 6.54 3.27 14.09
N SER A 337 6.92 3.16 15.34
CA SER A 337 6.74 1.94 16.15
C SER A 337 6.55 2.28 17.63
N ALA A 338 5.88 1.41 18.36
CA ALA A 338 5.76 1.51 19.82
C ALA A 338 7.12 1.33 20.49
N ASP A 339 8.04 0.56 19.91
CA ASP A 339 9.41 0.39 20.39
C ASP A 339 10.24 1.69 20.34
N GLU A 340 10.03 2.56 19.34
CA GLU A 340 10.61 3.91 19.35
C GLU A 340 10.14 4.73 20.55
N MET A 341 8.87 4.60 20.92
CA MET A 341 8.30 5.30 22.07
C MET A 341 8.87 4.77 23.39
N VAL A 342 9.06 3.45 23.53
CA VAL A 342 9.70 2.84 24.71
C VAL A 342 11.07 3.45 24.94
N ARG A 343 11.92 3.51 23.92
CA ARG A 343 13.27 4.12 24.03
C ARG A 343 13.25 5.59 24.44
N GLN A 344 12.27 6.36 23.97
CA GLN A 344 12.13 7.77 24.38
C GLN A 344 11.67 7.88 25.83
N LEU A 345 10.70 7.07 26.26
CA LEU A 345 10.19 7.06 27.62
C LEU A 345 11.26 6.61 28.64
N GLU A 346 12.12 5.66 28.29
CA GLU A 346 13.26 5.25 29.10
C GLU A 346 14.29 6.38 29.28
N THR A 347 14.54 7.13 28.20
CA THR A 347 15.42 8.30 28.23
C THR A 347 14.87 9.38 29.17
N LEU A 348 13.55 9.61 29.13
CA LEU A 348 12.84 10.55 29.98
C LEU A 348 12.87 10.10 31.45
N ALA A 349 12.61 8.84 31.74
CA ALA A 349 12.68 8.27 33.09
C ALA A 349 14.10 8.46 33.71
N GLY A 350 15.16 8.24 32.92
CA GLY A 350 16.56 8.47 33.32
C GLY A 350 16.92 9.95 33.57
N ALA A 351 16.28 10.87 32.85
CA ALA A 351 16.47 12.31 33.04
C ALA A 351 15.82 12.83 34.35
N VAL A 352 14.58 12.40 34.61
CA VAL A 352 13.83 12.74 35.82
C VAL A 352 14.55 12.22 37.07
N SER A 353 15.10 10.99 37.02
CA SER A 353 15.88 10.43 38.14
C SER A 353 17.18 11.18 38.42
N ARG A 354 17.85 11.72 37.40
CA ARG A 354 19.10 12.51 37.56
C ARG A 354 18.86 13.89 38.14
N SER A 355 17.74 14.54 37.85
CA SER A 355 17.40 15.85 38.43
C SER A 355 17.22 15.80 39.95
N ARG A 356 16.78 14.68 40.49
CA ARG A 356 16.68 14.47 41.96
C ARG A 356 18.02 14.25 42.66
N ALA A 357 19.01 13.68 41.95
CA ALA A 357 20.34 13.41 42.50
C ALA A 357 21.25 14.65 42.50
N ALA A 358 20.90 15.71 41.78
CA ALA A 358 21.74 16.90 41.63
C ALA A 358 21.59 17.96 42.73
N LEU A 359 20.73 17.75 43.74
CA LEU A 359 20.44 18.70 44.81
C LEU A 359 21.31 18.57 46.09
N HIS A 360 22.28 17.68 46.11
CA HIS A 360 23.23 17.57 47.28
C HIS A 360 24.64 17.28 46.83
N THR A 361 25.54 18.32 46.75
CA THR A 361 26.87 18.44 47.36
C THR A 361 27.62 19.72 46.89
N PRO A 362 28.38 20.39 47.72
CA PRO A 362 29.04 21.66 47.39
C PRO A 362 30.53 21.53 47.02
N THR A 363 30.95 22.43 46.11
CA THR A 363 32.26 23.07 45.93
C THR A 363 33.55 22.25 45.78
N ARG A 364 34.17 22.39 44.61
CA ARG A 364 35.57 22.73 44.42
C ARG A 364 35.80 23.53 43.14
N ARG A 365 36.17 24.76 43.31
CA ARG A 365 36.47 25.73 42.23
C ARG A 365 37.94 25.69 41.82
N THR A 366 38.16 26.06 40.56
CA THR A 366 39.34 26.68 39.96
C THR A 366 40.48 25.75 39.53
N ARG A 367 40.49 25.39 38.27
CA ARG A 367 41.61 25.32 37.31
C ARG A 367 41.29 24.73 35.93
N GLN A 368 40.05 24.75 35.54
CA GLN A 368 39.63 24.16 34.24
C GLN A 368 38.89 25.13 33.28
N ALA A 369 38.93 26.42 33.55
CA ALA A 369 38.16 27.42 32.79
C ALA A 369 38.63 27.66 31.34
N ALA A 370 39.93 27.42 31.05
CA ALA A 370 40.45 27.68 29.69
C ALA A 370 40.28 26.51 28.69
N ALA A 371 40.27 25.27 29.20
CA ALA A 371 40.02 24.08 28.36
C ALA A 371 38.52 23.87 28.04
N THR A 372 37.65 24.29 28.99
CA THR A 372 36.19 24.16 28.84
C THR A 372 35.63 25.13 27.79
N ILE A 373 36.20 26.33 27.65
CA ILE A 373 35.73 27.31 26.63
C ILE A 373 36.02 26.82 25.21
N GLY A 374 37.16 26.17 24.98
CA GLY A 374 37.51 25.57 23.69
C GLY A 374 36.60 24.37 23.32
N ILE A 375 36.31 23.52 24.31
CA ILE A 375 35.42 22.36 24.12
C ILE A 375 33.97 22.80 23.97
N VAL A 376 33.53 23.82 24.72
CA VAL A 376 32.17 24.38 24.58
C VAL A 376 31.99 25.11 23.25
N ALA A 377 33.00 25.86 22.77
CA ALA A 377 32.96 26.46 21.44
C ALA A 377 32.94 25.41 20.32
N ALA A 378 33.77 24.36 20.42
CA ALA A 378 33.75 23.25 19.47
C ALA A 378 32.44 22.44 19.54
N ALA A 379 31.87 22.23 20.73
CA ALA A 379 30.58 21.57 20.91
C ALA A 379 29.41 22.44 20.43
N LEU A 380 29.47 23.77 20.60
CA LEU A 380 28.48 24.70 20.06
C LEU A 380 28.56 24.79 18.53
N ILE A 381 29.76 24.76 17.95
CA ILE A 381 29.96 24.70 16.51
C ILE A 381 29.47 23.35 15.97
N ALA A 382 29.80 22.23 16.64
CA ALA A 382 29.30 20.91 16.27
C ALA A 382 27.77 20.81 16.45
N ALA A 383 27.21 21.35 17.54
CA ALA A 383 25.78 21.45 17.78
C ALA A 383 25.08 22.37 16.76
N ALA A 384 25.70 23.50 16.39
CA ALA A 384 25.20 24.38 15.34
C ALA A 384 25.25 23.70 13.96
N VAL A 385 26.31 22.95 13.65
CA VAL A 385 26.44 22.16 12.42
C VAL A 385 25.43 20.99 12.41
N VAL A 386 25.27 20.30 13.56
CA VAL A 386 24.26 19.21 13.68
C VAL A 386 22.84 19.78 13.62
N ARG A 387 22.58 20.92 14.28
CA ARG A 387 21.29 21.61 14.23
C ARG A 387 21.00 22.18 12.85
N GLN A 388 22.03 22.70 12.16
CA GLN A 388 21.93 23.21 10.79
C GLN A 388 21.77 22.05 9.77
N ARG A 389 22.38 20.87 10.03
CA ARG A 389 22.14 19.64 9.26
C ARG A 389 20.78 19.04 9.58
N GLY A 390 20.34 19.01 10.84
CA GLY A 390 18.99 18.57 11.23
C GLY A 390 17.90 19.47 10.67
N ALA A 391 18.04 20.79 10.78
CA ALA A 391 17.09 21.76 10.21
C ALA A 391 17.04 21.71 8.66
N ARG A 392 18.15 21.35 8.01
CA ARG A 392 18.20 21.13 6.57
C ARG A 392 17.60 19.78 6.16
N GLY A 393 17.76 18.73 6.98
CA GLY A 393 17.19 17.41 6.73
C GLY A 393 15.66 17.36 6.81
N ASP A 394 15.02 18.26 7.56
CA ASP A 394 13.56 18.27 7.75
C ASP A 394 12.82 19.32 6.88
N ALA A 395 13.54 20.16 6.15
CA ALA A 395 12.93 21.19 5.29
C ALA A 395 11.98 20.60 4.23
N TRP A 396 12.28 19.40 3.69
CA TRP A 396 11.41 18.71 2.77
C TRP A 396 10.12 18.24 3.46
N ARG A 397 10.18 17.77 4.73
CA ARG A 397 9.00 17.28 5.47
C ARG A 397 7.99 18.40 5.67
N SER A 398 8.42 19.57 6.13
CA SER A 398 7.53 20.71 6.34
C SER A 398 6.90 21.20 5.04
N ARG A 399 7.62 21.11 3.92
CA ARG A 399 7.12 21.48 2.59
C ARG A 399 6.03 20.52 2.12
N TRP A 400 6.25 19.21 2.23
CA TRP A 400 5.29 18.18 1.81
C TRP A 400 4.16 17.97 2.80
N ALA A 401 4.36 18.23 4.10
CA ALA A 401 3.30 18.17 5.10
C ALA A 401 2.16 19.17 4.84
N ASN A 402 2.48 20.30 4.19
CA ASN A 402 1.51 21.32 3.82
C ASN A 402 1.15 21.28 2.32
N ALA A 403 1.36 20.15 1.67
CA ALA A 403 0.96 19.95 0.28
C ALA A 403 -0.56 19.89 0.16
N ARG A 404 -1.14 20.67 -0.77
CA ARG A 404 -2.53 20.53 -1.16
C ARG A 404 -2.60 19.63 -2.38
N ILE A 405 -3.38 18.56 -2.28
CA ILE A 405 -3.61 17.62 -3.38
C ILE A 405 -5.05 17.78 -3.85
N GLU A 406 -5.22 18.00 -5.13
CA GLU A 406 -6.52 18.19 -5.77
C GLU A 406 -6.63 17.25 -6.97
N ARG A 407 -7.72 16.50 -7.06
CA ARG A 407 -8.01 15.63 -8.21
C ARG A 407 -8.45 16.51 -9.38
N LEU A 408 -7.80 16.40 -10.52
CA LEU A 408 -8.13 17.14 -11.73
C LEU A 408 -9.04 16.38 -12.68
N THR A 409 -9.00 15.05 -12.65
CA THR A 409 -9.81 14.18 -13.53
C THR A 409 -10.60 13.18 -12.72
N ASP A 410 -11.74 12.75 -13.28
CA ASP A 410 -12.60 11.69 -12.75
C ASP A 410 -13.28 11.00 -13.94
N PHE A 411 -12.47 10.53 -14.91
CA PHE A 411 -13.02 9.87 -16.09
C PHE A 411 -13.15 8.35 -15.83
N PRO A 412 -14.18 7.71 -16.37
CA PRO A 412 -14.20 6.25 -16.41
C PRO A 412 -13.12 5.78 -17.39
N GLY A 413 -12.03 5.22 -16.89
CA GLY A 413 -10.92 4.73 -17.70
C GLY A 413 -9.58 4.96 -17.04
N SER A 414 -8.55 5.12 -17.84
CA SER A 414 -7.20 5.41 -17.35
C SER A 414 -6.70 6.72 -17.91
N GLU A 415 -6.31 7.60 -17.02
CA GLU A 415 -5.50 8.75 -17.34
C GLU A 415 -4.03 8.40 -17.06
N VAL A 416 -3.17 8.73 -17.99
CA VAL A 416 -1.74 8.43 -17.87
C VAL A 416 -0.88 9.60 -18.35
N ASP A 417 0.36 9.63 -17.89
CA ASP A 417 1.41 10.49 -18.39
C ASP A 417 1.07 11.99 -18.36
N ALA A 418 0.65 12.49 -17.21
CA ALA A 418 0.31 13.90 -17.03
C ALA A 418 1.56 14.79 -17.05
N ALA A 419 1.47 15.93 -17.74
CA ALA A 419 2.48 16.98 -17.73
C ALA A 419 1.85 18.36 -17.51
N ILE A 420 2.54 19.22 -16.76
CA ILE A 420 2.11 20.59 -16.49
C ILE A 420 2.95 21.57 -17.32
N SER A 421 2.32 22.64 -17.81
CA SER A 421 3.01 23.71 -18.53
C SER A 421 4.01 24.45 -17.61
N ALA A 422 5.05 25.03 -18.18
CA ALA A 422 6.06 25.77 -17.42
C ALA A 422 5.48 26.93 -16.59
N ASP A 423 4.38 27.53 -17.05
CA ASP A 423 3.69 28.59 -16.31
C ASP A 423 2.74 28.08 -15.21
N GLY A 424 2.57 26.75 -15.09
CA GLY A 424 1.73 26.10 -14.08
C GLY A 424 0.23 26.26 -14.30
N ARG A 425 -0.21 26.67 -15.51
CA ARG A 425 -1.63 26.99 -15.79
C ARG A 425 -2.38 25.94 -16.59
N SER A 426 -1.68 25.11 -17.33
CA SER A 426 -2.28 24.11 -18.20
C SER A 426 -1.68 22.73 -17.91
N VAL A 427 -2.52 21.70 -18.03
CA VAL A 427 -2.16 20.30 -17.84
C VAL A 427 -2.56 19.52 -19.07
N VAL A 428 -1.65 18.70 -19.59
CA VAL A 428 -1.90 17.74 -20.66
C VAL A 428 -1.73 16.32 -20.10
N PHE A 429 -2.55 15.39 -20.56
CA PHE A 429 -2.48 14.00 -20.20
C PHE A 429 -3.07 13.12 -21.30
N LEU A 430 -2.79 11.83 -21.27
CA LEU A 430 -3.47 10.85 -22.12
C LEU A 430 -4.63 10.22 -21.35
N ALA A 431 -5.79 10.09 -21.99
CA ALA A 431 -6.93 9.39 -21.42
C ALA A 431 -7.52 8.37 -22.40
N ASP A 432 -7.89 7.21 -21.85
CA ASP A 432 -8.51 6.10 -22.56
C ASP A 432 -10.02 6.13 -22.34
N ARG A 433 -10.74 6.94 -23.12
CA ARG A 433 -12.20 7.04 -23.01
C ARG A 433 -12.97 5.99 -23.84
N ASP A 434 -12.39 5.53 -24.95
CA ASP A 434 -13.01 4.61 -25.91
C ASP A 434 -12.04 3.48 -26.35
N SER A 435 -11.24 2.96 -25.41
CA SER A 435 -10.20 1.94 -25.65
C SER A 435 -9.06 2.42 -26.57
N VAL A 436 -8.98 3.72 -26.84
CA VAL A 436 -7.89 4.39 -27.55
C VAL A 436 -7.45 5.59 -26.72
N PHE A 437 -6.15 5.72 -26.51
CA PHE A 437 -5.61 6.90 -25.81
C PHE A 437 -5.64 8.13 -26.70
N ASP A 438 -6.22 9.20 -26.18
CA ASP A 438 -6.19 10.53 -26.75
C ASP A 438 -5.47 11.51 -25.83
N ALA A 439 -4.87 12.55 -26.40
CA ALA A 439 -4.26 13.65 -25.65
C ALA A 439 -5.33 14.70 -25.31
N PHE A 440 -5.52 14.93 -24.02
CA PHE A 440 -6.42 15.96 -23.48
C PHE A 440 -5.62 17.07 -22.84
N VAL A 441 -6.10 18.31 -23.01
CA VAL A 441 -5.57 19.48 -22.30
C VAL A 441 -6.67 20.15 -21.51
N THR A 442 -6.31 20.61 -20.29
CA THR A 442 -7.17 21.43 -19.43
C THR A 442 -6.39 22.58 -18.81
N ARG A 443 -7.09 23.59 -18.30
CA ARG A 443 -6.50 24.64 -17.46
C ARG A 443 -6.70 24.29 -16.00
N VAL A 444 -5.71 24.55 -15.17
CA VAL A 444 -5.82 24.39 -13.71
C VAL A 444 -7.00 25.23 -13.19
N GLY A 445 -7.88 24.57 -12.43
CA GLY A 445 -9.13 25.15 -11.93
C GLY A 445 -10.28 25.18 -12.94
N SER A 446 -10.17 24.49 -14.08
CA SER A 446 -11.25 24.34 -15.07
C SER A 446 -11.70 22.90 -15.18
N GLU A 447 -13.00 22.67 -15.27
CA GLU A 447 -13.61 21.36 -15.54
C GLU A 447 -13.72 21.06 -17.07
N GLN A 448 -13.20 21.93 -17.92
CA GLN A 448 -13.24 21.74 -19.39
C GLN A 448 -11.99 21.04 -19.88
N PHE A 449 -12.21 19.99 -20.66
CA PHE A 449 -11.16 19.17 -21.26
C PHE A 449 -11.28 19.20 -22.77
N LEU A 450 -10.22 19.61 -23.45
CA LEU A 450 -10.13 19.65 -24.90
C LEU A 450 -9.38 18.42 -25.40
N ASN A 451 -10.02 17.57 -26.19
CA ASN A 451 -9.36 16.47 -26.89
C ASN A 451 -8.58 17.02 -28.10
N LEU A 452 -7.26 16.86 -28.11
CA LEU A 452 -6.36 17.35 -29.14
C LEU A 452 -6.16 16.37 -30.29
N THR A 453 -6.37 15.08 -30.08
CA THR A 453 -6.04 14.02 -31.04
C THR A 453 -7.24 13.32 -31.67
N GLY A 454 -8.38 13.25 -30.99
CA GLY A 454 -9.67 12.81 -31.53
C GLY A 454 -9.66 11.42 -32.18
N GLY A 455 -8.98 10.43 -31.55
CA GLY A 455 -8.90 9.05 -32.05
C GLY A 455 -8.04 8.84 -33.31
N ARG A 456 -7.36 9.89 -33.82
CA ARG A 456 -6.59 9.84 -35.07
C ARG A 456 -5.27 9.07 -34.99
N TYR A 457 -4.77 8.83 -33.74
CA TYR A 457 -3.45 8.26 -33.49
C TYR A 457 -3.54 7.05 -32.56
N PRO A 458 -3.76 5.83 -33.06
CA PRO A 458 -4.11 4.66 -32.25
C PRO A 458 -2.97 4.12 -31.36
N GLN A 459 -1.76 4.62 -31.48
CA GLN A 459 -0.58 4.18 -30.74
C GLN A 459 0.15 5.33 -30.01
N LEU A 460 -0.59 6.21 -29.36
CA LEU A 460 -0.03 7.32 -28.59
C LEU A 460 0.73 6.87 -27.35
N PHE A 461 0.23 5.87 -26.65
CA PHE A 461 0.76 5.48 -25.34
C PHE A 461 1.89 4.45 -25.43
N ASN A 462 2.95 4.69 -24.68
CA ASN A 462 4.01 3.75 -24.36
C ASN A 462 4.37 3.92 -22.87
N GLU A 463 4.23 2.88 -22.07
CA GLU A 463 4.42 2.90 -20.61
C GLU A 463 5.86 3.13 -20.17
N ASP A 464 6.85 2.94 -21.06
CA ASP A 464 8.27 3.07 -20.74
C ASP A 464 8.80 4.50 -20.89
N VAL A 465 8.03 5.43 -21.46
CA VAL A 465 8.49 6.78 -21.78
C VAL A 465 7.39 7.82 -21.62
N ARG A 466 7.77 9.07 -21.41
CA ARG A 466 6.83 10.19 -21.47
C ARG A 466 6.30 10.34 -22.90
N ASN A 467 4.99 10.48 -23.06
CA ASN A 467 4.30 10.47 -24.34
C ASN A 467 3.75 11.86 -24.73
N VAL A 468 3.56 12.74 -23.75
CA VAL A 468 2.98 14.08 -23.95
C VAL A 468 3.71 15.13 -23.10
N GLY A 469 3.62 16.38 -23.52
CA GLY A 469 4.13 17.53 -22.78
C GLY A 469 3.93 18.83 -23.53
N PHE A 470 4.48 19.93 -23.00
CA PHE A 470 4.34 21.26 -23.55
C PHE A 470 5.64 21.76 -24.19
N THR A 471 5.52 22.68 -25.18
CA THR A 471 6.61 23.58 -25.57
C THR A 471 6.88 24.60 -24.45
N ALA A 472 8.05 25.22 -24.41
CA ALA A 472 8.44 26.16 -23.34
C ALA A 472 7.46 27.33 -23.14
N ASP A 473 6.84 27.79 -24.21
CA ASP A 473 5.85 28.88 -24.23
C ASP A 473 4.42 28.39 -23.95
N ALA A 474 4.23 27.07 -23.71
CA ALA A 474 2.95 26.41 -23.56
C ALA A 474 1.95 26.60 -24.72
N ALA A 475 2.41 27.14 -25.87
CA ALA A 475 1.54 27.38 -27.01
C ALA A 475 1.17 26.10 -27.75
N HIS A 476 2.03 25.06 -27.65
CA HIS A 476 1.79 23.77 -28.28
C HIS A 476 1.96 22.64 -27.29
N VAL A 477 1.21 21.59 -27.53
CA VAL A 477 1.38 20.25 -26.91
C VAL A 477 2.18 19.41 -27.92
N TRP A 478 3.20 18.73 -27.44
CA TRP A 478 3.83 17.66 -28.19
C TRP A 478 3.29 16.32 -27.75
N PHE A 479 3.20 15.39 -28.70
CA PHE A 479 2.85 14.01 -28.41
C PHE A 479 3.65 13.07 -29.31
N ARG A 480 3.88 11.88 -28.77
CA ARG A 480 4.57 10.80 -29.48
C ARG A 480 3.61 10.13 -30.47
N VAL A 481 4.06 9.91 -31.68
CA VAL A 481 3.36 9.13 -32.71
C VAL A 481 4.20 7.90 -33.01
N ALA A 482 3.58 6.71 -32.97
CA ALA A 482 4.23 5.47 -33.39
C ALA A 482 3.38 4.74 -34.40
N GLU A 483 4.03 4.21 -35.43
CA GLU A 483 3.45 3.33 -36.44
C GLU A 483 4.12 1.95 -36.37
N ILE A 484 3.44 0.92 -36.86
CA ILE A 484 3.91 -0.47 -36.73
C ILE A 484 5.24 -0.70 -37.48
N ALA A 485 5.51 0.04 -38.54
CA ALA A 485 6.67 -0.16 -39.43
C ALA A 485 7.63 1.02 -39.46
N ALA A 486 7.40 2.12 -38.76
CA ALA A 486 8.22 3.31 -38.74
C ALA A 486 8.79 3.63 -37.35
N PRO A 487 9.95 4.32 -37.25
CA PRO A 487 10.41 4.86 -35.97
C PRO A 487 9.38 5.82 -35.39
N ALA A 488 9.29 5.87 -34.04
CA ALA A 488 8.43 6.84 -33.37
C ALA A 488 8.87 8.28 -33.76
N SER A 489 7.91 9.18 -33.83
CA SER A 489 8.12 10.59 -34.11
C SER A 489 7.39 11.46 -33.09
N VAL A 490 7.81 12.72 -32.96
CA VAL A 490 7.13 13.72 -32.12
C VAL A 490 6.41 14.70 -33.04
N SER A 491 5.12 14.90 -32.78
CA SER A 491 4.27 15.88 -33.45
C SER A 491 3.87 17.00 -32.50
N LEU A 492 3.59 18.19 -33.02
CA LEU A 492 3.10 19.36 -32.30
C LEU A 492 1.65 19.66 -32.69
N VAL A 493 0.81 19.97 -31.72
CA VAL A 493 -0.55 20.48 -31.91
C VAL A 493 -0.73 21.76 -31.08
N PRO A 494 -1.42 22.81 -31.58
CA PRO A 494 -1.71 23.96 -30.73
C PRO A 494 -2.48 23.54 -29.46
N ALA A 495 -2.12 24.09 -28.30
CA ALA A 495 -2.80 23.79 -27.04
C ALA A 495 -4.27 24.23 -27.01
N THR A 496 -4.68 25.05 -27.97
CA THR A 496 -6.08 25.47 -28.20
C THR A 496 -6.84 24.59 -29.20
N GLY A 497 -6.22 23.49 -29.64
CA GLY A 497 -6.75 22.63 -30.71
C GLY A 497 -6.35 23.05 -32.11
N GLY A 498 -6.57 22.19 -33.09
CA GLY A 498 -6.20 22.37 -34.48
C GLY A 498 -5.46 21.17 -35.05
N ASP A 499 -4.82 21.34 -36.20
CA ASP A 499 -4.10 20.26 -36.86
C ASP A 499 -2.69 20.06 -36.26
N ALA A 500 -2.38 18.80 -36.03
CA ALA A 500 -1.04 18.43 -35.61
C ALA A 500 -0.05 18.43 -36.79
N ARG A 501 1.18 18.83 -36.52
CA ARG A 501 2.28 18.81 -37.50
C ARG A 501 3.47 17.99 -37.00
N PRO A 502 4.13 17.22 -37.87
CA PRO A 502 5.38 16.55 -37.50
C PRO A 502 6.44 17.59 -37.06
N PHE A 503 7.24 17.21 -36.06
CA PHE A 503 8.29 18.08 -35.53
C PHE A 503 9.66 17.40 -35.51
N LEU A 504 9.80 16.25 -34.85
CA LEU A 504 11.04 15.48 -34.82
C LEU A 504 10.79 14.07 -35.35
N ASN A 505 11.56 13.66 -36.34
CA ASN A 505 11.55 12.31 -36.85
C ASN A 505 12.43 11.41 -35.98
N ALA A 506 12.06 10.14 -35.81
CA ALA A 506 12.75 9.14 -35.01
C ALA A 506 12.87 9.46 -33.50
N ALA A 507 12.27 10.54 -33.01
CA ALA A 507 12.27 10.96 -31.63
C ALA A 507 11.12 10.30 -30.84
N VAL A 508 11.37 9.97 -29.60
CA VAL A 508 10.40 9.34 -28.69
C VAL A 508 9.71 10.38 -27.79
N MET A 509 10.46 11.37 -27.34
CA MET A 509 9.96 12.46 -26.50
C MET A 509 10.77 13.74 -26.75
N ALA A 510 10.26 14.89 -26.30
CA ALA A 510 10.94 16.17 -26.43
C ALA A 510 10.70 17.04 -25.19
N VAL A 511 11.76 17.70 -24.70
CA VAL A 511 11.67 18.66 -23.59
C VAL A 511 12.46 19.93 -23.94
N TRP A 512 11.84 21.09 -23.74
CA TRP A 512 12.46 22.38 -24.01
C TRP A 512 13.27 22.88 -22.83
N SER A 513 14.40 23.56 -23.11
CA SER A 513 15.16 24.24 -22.06
C SER A 513 14.32 25.34 -21.41
N PRO A 514 14.62 25.72 -20.14
CA PRO A 514 13.84 26.71 -19.40
C PRO A 514 13.79 28.09 -20.10
N ASP A 515 14.82 28.45 -20.88
CA ASP A 515 14.88 29.67 -21.68
C ASP A 515 14.19 29.54 -23.06
N GLY A 516 13.68 28.35 -23.37
CA GLY A 516 12.96 28.03 -24.62
C GLY A 516 13.82 28.04 -25.87
N LYS A 517 15.15 28.13 -25.80
CA LYS A 517 16.03 28.20 -26.95
C LYS A 517 16.50 26.85 -27.48
N LYS A 518 16.49 25.82 -26.65
CA LYS A 518 16.94 24.46 -26.98
C LYS A 518 15.83 23.47 -26.75
N VAL A 519 15.90 22.31 -27.44
CA VAL A 519 15.09 21.14 -27.23
C VAL A 519 16.01 19.94 -27.04
N ALA A 520 15.74 19.13 -26.01
CA ALA A 520 16.38 17.82 -25.81
C ALA A 520 15.41 16.73 -26.19
N TYR A 521 15.90 15.65 -26.82
CA TYR A 521 15.13 14.50 -27.22
C TYR A 521 16.00 13.25 -27.26
N HIS A 522 15.38 12.07 -27.28
CA HIS A 522 16.08 10.82 -27.56
C HIS A 522 15.39 10.04 -28.67
N GLU A 523 16.15 9.22 -29.38
CA GLU A 523 15.67 8.37 -30.45
C GLU A 523 15.42 6.93 -29.99
N THR A 524 14.65 6.15 -30.76
CA THR A 524 14.31 4.75 -30.44
C THR A 524 15.46 3.76 -30.59
N ALA A 525 16.44 4.06 -31.42
CA ALA A 525 17.51 3.11 -31.74
C ALA A 525 18.72 3.32 -30.81
N GLY A 526 18.75 2.62 -29.66
CA GLY A 526 19.84 2.70 -28.68
C GLY A 526 19.76 3.92 -27.77
N ASP A 527 18.64 4.60 -27.76
CA ASP A 527 18.28 5.75 -26.91
C ASP A 527 19.35 6.86 -26.82
N PRO A 528 19.97 7.29 -27.95
CA PRO A 528 20.89 8.41 -27.92
C PRO A 528 20.16 9.69 -27.58
N VAL A 529 20.76 10.50 -26.69
CA VAL A 529 20.21 11.79 -26.28
C VAL A 529 20.81 12.91 -27.08
N TYR A 530 19.96 13.78 -27.62
CA TYR A 530 20.32 14.94 -28.44
C TYR A 530 19.90 16.24 -27.79
N VAL A 531 20.62 17.31 -28.07
CA VAL A 531 20.23 18.70 -27.82
C VAL A 531 20.29 19.44 -29.16
N ALA A 532 19.20 20.10 -29.52
CA ALA A 532 19.03 20.86 -30.77
C ALA A 532 18.59 22.29 -30.49
N ASP A 533 18.52 23.12 -31.48
CA ASP A 533 17.82 24.41 -31.42
C ASP A 533 16.31 24.21 -31.25
N ARG A 534 15.58 25.25 -30.81
CA ARG A 534 14.14 25.15 -30.48
C ARG A 534 13.24 24.57 -31.58
N ASP A 535 13.69 24.69 -32.82
CA ASP A 535 13.02 24.22 -34.04
C ASP A 535 13.44 22.79 -34.45
N GLY A 536 14.31 22.16 -33.67
CA GLY A 536 14.86 20.82 -33.95
C GLY A 536 16.11 20.84 -34.84
N SER A 537 16.53 22.01 -35.37
CA SER A 537 17.74 22.13 -36.19
C SER A 537 19.02 22.03 -35.32
N ASN A 538 20.18 21.89 -36.00
CA ASN A 538 21.49 21.83 -35.33
C ASN A 538 21.61 20.82 -34.21
N ALA A 539 20.96 19.65 -34.36
CA ALA A 539 20.94 18.59 -33.38
C ALA A 539 22.35 18.03 -33.12
N ARG A 540 22.73 18.01 -31.87
CA ARG A 540 24.01 17.47 -31.44
C ARG A 540 23.75 16.33 -30.44
N ARG A 541 24.30 15.15 -30.71
CA ARG A 541 24.27 14.03 -29.80
C ARG A 541 25.18 14.29 -28.61
N ILE A 542 24.63 14.26 -27.42
CA ILE A 542 25.34 14.50 -26.15
C ILE A 542 25.58 13.24 -25.32
N TYR A 543 24.82 12.20 -25.58
CA TYR A 543 24.93 10.92 -24.83
C TYR A 543 24.53 9.74 -25.70
N VAL A 544 25.15 8.59 -25.44
CA VAL A 544 24.79 7.26 -25.97
C VAL A 544 24.94 6.26 -24.83
N ALA A 545 23.89 5.49 -24.59
CA ALA A 545 23.95 4.41 -23.62
C ALA A 545 24.70 3.18 -24.14
N GLU A 546 25.14 2.33 -23.23
CA GLU A 546 25.71 1.03 -23.52
C GLU A 546 24.65 0.11 -24.17
N PRO A 547 25.02 -0.84 -25.03
CA PRO A 547 24.04 -1.72 -25.67
C PRO A 547 23.13 -2.44 -24.65
N GLY A 548 21.81 -2.30 -24.83
CA GLY A 548 20.80 -2.86 -23.94
C GLY A 548 20.45 -2.00 -22.72
N VAL A 549 21.13 -0.88 -22.52
CA VAL A 549 20.80 0.14 -21.52
C VAL A 549 19.94 1.20 -22.15
N HIS A 550 18.86 1.59 -21.48
CA HIS A 550 17.90 2.58 -21.97
C HIS A 550 18.06 3.93 -21.26
N CYS A 551 17.65 5.02 -21.95
CA CYS A 551 17.62 6.38 -21.42
C CYS A 551 16.26 6.99 -21.71
N HIS A 552 15.48 7.27 -20.66
CA HIS A 552 14.09 7.75 -20.78
C HIS A 552 13.87 8.98 -19.90
N ASP A 553 12.72 9.65 -20.10
CA ASP A 553 12.19 10.71 -19.23
C ASP A 553 13.14 11.86 -18.97
N LEU A 554 13.50 12.56 -20.06
CA LEU A 554 14.39 13.73 -19.99
C LEU A 554 13.75 14.88 -19.22
N ALA A 555 14.54 15.58 -18.39
CA ALA A 555 14.17 16.82 -17.73
C ALA A 555 15.36 17.79 -17.66
N TRP A 556 15.12 19.07 -17.91
CA TRP A 556 16.13 20.09 -17.74
C TRP A 556 16.26 20.54 -16.28
N SER A 557 17.48 20.89 -15.85
CA SER A 557 17.66 21.70 -14.65
C SER A 557 17.08 23.10 -14.87
N PRO A 558 16.53 23.77 -13.82
CA PRO A 558 15.97 25.11 -13.94
C PRO A 558 16.96 26.15 -14.50
N ASP A 559 18.25 25.98 -14.25
CA ASP A 559 19.33 26.84 -14.79
C ASP A 559 19.79 26.46 -16.22
N GLY A 560 19.21 25.39 -16.81
CA GLY A 560 19.54 24.92 -18.15
C GLY A 560 20.91 24.26 -18.32
N ARG A 561 21.68 24.07 -17.23
CA ARG A 561 23.04 23.53 -17.31
C ARG A 561 23.10 22.02 -17.41
N PHE A 562 22.10 21.34 -16.93
CA PHE A 562 22.05 19.88 -16.88
C PHE A 562 20.77 19.32 -17.49
N LEU A 563 20.89 18.11 -18.04
CA LEU A 563 19.78 17.23 -18.36
C LEU A 563 19.77 16.06 -17.38
N TYR A 564 18.61 15.80 -16.78
CA TYR A 564 18.33 14.63 -15.97
C TYR A 564 17.55 13.61 -16.80
N PHE A 565 17.77 12.33 -16.55
CA PHE A 565 17.08 11.25 -17.25
C PHE A 565 17.12 9.96 -16.44
N ALA A 566 16.12 9.10 -16.63
CA ALA A 566 16.14 7.75 -16.11
C ALA A 566 17.03 6.87 -17.01
N LYS A 567 18.03 6.19 -16.45
CA LYS A 567 18.93 5.29 -17.18
C LYS A 567 19.03 3.94 -16.52
N GLY A 568 18.99 2.89 -17.30
CA GLY A 568 19.20 1.53 -16.83
C GLY A 568 18.55 0.46 -17.71
N LEU A 569 18.09 -0.61 -17.09
CA LEU A 569 17.41 -1.73 -17.72
C LEU A 569 15.94 -1.75 -17.31
N PRO A 570 15.02 -1.30 -18.19
CA PRO A 570 13.60 -1.33 -17.85
C PRO A 570 13.09 -2.76 -17.62
N PRO A 571 12.04 -2.94 -16.77
CA PRO A 571 11.49 -1.89 -15.91
C PRO A 571 12.21 -1.77 -14.55
N ASP A 572 13.03 -2.73 -14.13
CA ASP A 572 13.37 -2.97 -12.72
C ASP A 572 14.79 -2.56 -12.30
N ALA A 573 15.57 -1.94 -13.18
CA ALA A 573 16.94 -1.54 -12.85
C ALA A 573 17.28 -0.19 -13.45
N MET A 574 16.51 0.83 -13.09
CA MET A 574 16.64 2.21 -13.53
C MET A 574 17.08 3.10 -12.37
N ASP A 575 17.75 4.19 -12.70
CA ASP A 575 18.09 5.27 -11.78
C ASP A 575 18.08 6.62 -12.49
N VAL A 576 17.95 7.71 -11.73
CA VAL A 576 18.13 9.05 -12.26
C VAL A 576 19.63 9.36 -12.42
N TRP A 577 19.97 9.80 -13.60
CA TRP A 577 21.29 10.30 -13.97
C TRP A 577 21.19 11.75 -14.44
N ARG A 578 22.30 12.48 -14.43
CA ARG A 578 22.39 13.81 -15.08
C ARG A 578 23.63 13.89 -15.96
N ILE A 579 23.55 14.74 -16.95
CA ILE A 579 24.68 15.10 -17.85
C ILE A 579 24.68 16.60 -18.09
N PRO A 580 25.85 17.26 -18.24
CA PRO A 580 25.88 18.65 -18.70
C PRO A 580 25.17 18.80 -20.05
N SER A 581 24.39 19.86 -20.22
CA SER A 581 23.60 20.07 -21.44
C SER A 581 24.45 20.27 -22.71
N ASN A 582 25.73 20.57 -22.53
CA ASN A 582 26.72 20.62 -23.57
C ASN A 582 27.50 19.31 -23.78
N GLY A 583 27.07 18.19 -23.13
CA GLY A 583 27.74 16.89 -23.17
C GLY A 583 28.86 16.75 -22.15
N GLY A 584 29.34 15.54 -21.97
CA GLY A 584 30.37 15.19 -20.98
C GLY A 584 30.09 13.87 -20.27
N ALA A 585 30.65 13.68 -19.10
CA ALA A 585 30.42 12.48 -18.30
C ALA A 585 29.03 12.54 -17.62
N ALA A 586 28.27 11.45 -17.76
CA ALA A 586 27.00 11.30 -17.03
C ALA A 586 27.28 10.87 -15.58
N GLU A 587 26.54 11.47 -14.64
CA GLU A 587 26.62 11.24 -13.20
C GLU A 587 25.35 10.57 -12.68
N ARG A 588 25.49 9.45 -11.96
CA ARG A 588 24.36 8.78 -11.28
C ARG A 588 23.92 9.58 -10.05
N ILE A 589 22.63 9.89 -9.95
CA ILE A 589 22.05 10.69 -8.86
C ILE A 589 21.36 9.80 -7.84
N THR A 590 20.50 8.86 -8.27
CA THR A 590 19.81 7.92 -7.37
C THR A 590 20.47 6.54 -7.36
N ARG A 591 20.10 5.69 -6.39
CA ARG A 591 20.62 4.33 -6.24
C ARG A 591 19.53 3.39 -5.77
N HIS A 592 18.38 3.40 -6.46
CA HIS A 592 17.29 2.48 -6.16
C HIS A 592 17.49 1.10 -6.78
N ASP A 593 18.13 1.02 -7.95
CA ASP A 593 18.20 -0.21 -8.76
C ASP A 593 16.81 -0.86 -8.92
N SER A 594 15.79 -0.02 -9.14
CA SER A 594 14.38 -0.43 -9.27
C SER A 594 13.73 0.30 -10.45
N ARG A 595 12.41 0.23 -10.60
CA ARG A 595 11.70 1.08 -11.56
C ARG A 595 11.81 2.53 -11.08
N VAL A 596 12.61 3.35 -11.77
CA VAL A 596 12.73 4.80 -11.52
C VAL A 596 12.40 5.53 -12.81
N ALA A 597 11.51 6.52 -12.74
CA ALA A 597 11.00 7.22 -13.90
C ALA A 597 10.61 8.68 -13.57
N TYR A 598 10.33 9.49 -14.58
CA TYR A 598 9.77 10.83 -14.50
C TYR A 598 10.54 11.78 -13.58
N PRO A 599 11.86 11.96 -13.73
CA PRO A 599 12.57 12.98 -12.97
C PRO A 599 12.00 14.37 -13.28
N ALA A 600 11.74 15.16 -12.23
CA ALA A 600 11.26 16.52 -12.32
C ALA A 600 11.97 17.39 -11.29
N LEU A 601 12.37 18.59 -11.67
CA LEU A 601 13.08 19.53 -10.79
C LEU A 601 12.09 20.60 -10.30
N LEU A 602 11.95 20.74 -8.97
CA LEU A 602 11.21 21.85 -8.37
C LEU A 602 12.03 23.14 -8.38
N ASP A 603 13.30 23.00 -8.04
CA ASP A 603 14.30 24.07 -8.02
C ASP A 603 15.69 23.46 -8.33
N ASP A 604 16.76 24.25 -8.29
CA ASP A 604 18.13 23.79 -8.58
C ASP A 604 18.65 22.74 -7.59
N ARG A 605 17.92 22.46 -6.52
CA ARG A 605 18.31 21.54 -5.44
C ARG A 605 17.37 20.38 -5.24
N THR A 606 16.11 20.50 -5.63
CA THR A 606 15.05 19.54 -5.28
C THR A 606 14.62 18.76 -6.49
N LEU A 607 14.99 17.48 -6.49
CA LEU A 607 14.54 16.49 -7.47
C LEU A 607 13.30 15.77 -6.93
N VAL A 608 12.29 15.61 -7.77
CA VAL A 608 11.12 14.75 -7.54
C VAL A 608 11.05 13.70 -8.64
N TYR A 609 10.68 12.47 -8.32
CA TYR A 609 10.62 11.36 -9.27
C TYR A 609 9.74 10.24 -8.75
N THR A 610 9.37 9.31 -9.61
CA THR A 610 8.66 8.08 -9.20
C THR A 610 9.64 6.92 -9.10
N ALA A 611 9.49 6.08 -8.08
CA ALA A 611 10.31 4.87 -7.92
C ALA A 611 9.58 3.75 -7.18
N THR A 612 9.90 2.51 -7.54
CA THR A 612 9.52 1.33 -6.75
C THR A 612 10.42 1.21 -5.54
N ALA A 613 9.85 0.96 -4.36
CA ALA A 613 10.59 0.79 -3.12
C ALA A 613 11.43 -0.52 -3.12
N ASP A 614 12.35 -0.64 -2.16
CA ASP A 614 13.26 -1.79 -2.04
C ASP A 614 12.52 -3.12 -1.80
N ASP A 615 11.32 -3.05 -1.21
CA ASP A 615 10.43 -4.19 -0.99
C ASP A 615 9.61 -4.58 -2.24
N GLY A 616 9.73 -3.81 -3.34
CA GLY A 616 9.02 -4.05 -4.59
C GLY A 616 7.63 -3.39 -4.66
N THR A 617 7.22 -2.65 -3.63
CA THR A 617 5.95 -1.90 -3.64
C THR A 617 6.06 -0.58 -4.40
N GLY A 618 4.94 -0.05 -4.87
CA GLY A 618 4.88 1.20 -5.63
C GLY A 618 4.62 0.97 -7.13
N PRO A 619 4.92 1.95 -7.99
CA PRO A 619 5.82 3.10 -7.76
C PRO A 619 5.22 4.18 -6.83
N TRP A 620 6.11 4.81 -6.06
CA TRP A 620 5.83 5.88 -5.12
C TRP A 620 6.45 7.19 -5.56
N LEU A 621 5.93 8.31 -5.06
CA LEU A 621 6.55 9.62 -5.27
C LEU A 621 7.68 9.83 -4.25
N TYR A 622 8.86 10.19 -4.75
CA TYR A 622 10.05 10.49 -3.97
C TYR A 622 10.51 11.92 -4.20
N THR A 623 11.12 12.51 -3.17
CA THR A 623 11.89 13.75 -3.25
C THR A 623 13.31 13.54 -2.79
N MET A 624 14.25 14.32 -3.31
CA MET A 624 15.67 14.28 -2.95
C MET A 624 16.28 15.67 -3.02
N ASP A 625 17.02 16.08 -1.99
CA ASP A 625 17.94 17.22 -2.10
C ASP A 625 19.22 16.76 -2.81
N LEU A 626 19.57 17.42 -3.91
CA LEU A 626 20.70 17.07 -4.76
C LEU A 626 22.08 17.23 -4.06
N ASN A 627 22.14 17.92 -2.92
CA ASN A 627 23.38 18.05 -2.15
C ASN A 627 23.64 16.88 -1.19
N ASP A 628 22.60 16.37 -0.53
CA ASP A 628 22.74 15.25 0.40
C ASP A 628 22.43 13.89 -0.25
N ARG A 629 21.65 13.91 -1.35
CA ARG A 629 21.27 12.75 -2.15
C ARG A 629 20.58 11.64 -1.35
N VAL A 630 19.82 12.04 -0.33
CA VAL A 630 18.98 11.14 0.42
C VAL A 630 17.58 11.13 -0.21
N ALA A 631 17.12 9.96 -0.60
CA ALA A 631 15.79 9.77 -1.17
C ALA A 631 14.74 9.69 -0.04
N HIS A 632 13.69 10.49 -0.14
CA HIS A 632 12.58 10.49 0.79
C HIS A 632 11.28 10.19 0.05
N ARG A 633 10.58 9.14 0.43
CA ARG A 633 9.24 8.87 -0.06
C ARG A 633 8.28 9.91 0.51
N VAL A 634 7.53 10.59 -0.36
CA VAL A 634 6.57 11.65 0.01
C VAL A 634 5.11 11.24 -0.17
N SER A 635 4.84 10.23 -1.00
CA SER A 635 3.50 9.64 -1.10
C SER A 635 3.22 8.74 0.10
N THR A 636 2.04 8.88 0.69
CA THR A 636 1.66 8.25 1.96
C THR A 636 0.54 7.22 1.84
N GLY A 637 -0.18 7.21 0.72
CA GLY A 637 -1.29 6.29 0.45
C GLY A 637 -0.84 4.94 -0.10
N VAL A 638 -1.82 4.16 -0.55
CA VAL A 638 -1.65 2.88 -1.27
C VAL A 638 -1.63 3.07 -2.79
N GLU A 639 -1.94 4.27 -3.25
CA GLU A 639 -2.02 4.63 -4.66
C GLU A 639 -0.63 4.73 -5.28
N HIS A 640 -0.46 4.20 -6.48
CA HIS A 640 0.78 4.22 -7.23
C HIS A 640 0.93 5.55 -7.99
N TYR A 641 2.07 6.18 -7.89
CA TYR A 641 2.41 7.38 -8.64
C TYR A 641 3.15 6.99 -9.92
N VAL A 642 2.42 6.90 -11.03
CA VAL A 642 2.97 6.37 -12.29
C VAL A 642 3.59 7.43 -13.18
N SER A 643 3.30 8.72 -12.96
CA SER A 643 4.00 9.84 -13.60
C SER A 643 4.06 11.05 -12.67
N VAL A 644 5.01 11.95 -12.90
CA VAL A 644 5.10 13.27 -12.26
C VAL A 644 5.71 14.30 -13.21
N SER A 645 5.24 15.54 -13.13
CA SER A 645 5.77 16.70 -13.86
C SER A 645 5.66 17.94 -12.99
N ALA A 646 6.63 18.83 -13.05
CA ALA A 646 6.69 20.07 -12.28
C ALA A 646 6.62 21.31 -13.20
N SER A 647 5.96 22.38 -12.74
CA SER A 647 6.01 23.69 -13.37
C SER A 647 7.32 24.41 -13.00
N ALA A 648 7.69 25.41 -13.79
CA ALA A 648 8.79 26.29 -13.43
C ALA A 648 8.44 27.11 -12.17
N GLN A 649 9.43 27.26 -11.27
CA GLN A 649 9.25 28.06 -10.06
C GLN A 649 9.10 29.55 -10.39
N ARG A 650 8.15 30.20 -9.74
CA ARG A 650 7.98 31.66 -9.76
C ARG A 650 8.06 32.21 -8.35
N ALA A 651 8.81 33.29 -8.15
CA ALA A 651 8.96 33.90 -6.83
C ALA A 651 7.59 34.23 -6.18
N GLY A 652 7.40 33.78 -4.94
CA GLY A 652 6.18 34.03 -4.15
C GLY A 652 4.94 33.22 -4.59
N GLN A 653 5.08 32.27 -5.53
CA GLN A 653 3.99 31.38 -5.93
C GLN A 653 4.24 29.96 -5.40
N PRO A 654 3.18 29.18 -5.11
CA PRO A 654 3.32 27.79 -4.76
C PRO A 654 3.96 27.00 -5.90
N TRP A 655 4.78 26.01 -5.60
CA TRP A 655 5.22 25.05 -6.61
C TRP A 655 4.06 24.15 -7.00
N ARG A 656 3.92 23.93 -8.28
CA ARG A 656 2.88 23.06 -8.83
C ARG A 656 3.49 21.83 -9.48
N LEU A 657 2.96 20.68 -9.11
CA LEU A 657 3.22 19.42 -9.78
C LEU A 657 1.89 18.83 -10.24
N VAL A 658 1.96 18.09 -11.32
CA VAL A 658 0.90 17.12 -11.63
C VAL A 658 1.47 15.74 -11.58
N ALA A 659 0.67 14.80 -11.11
CA ALA A 659 1.02 13.40 -11.08
C ALA A 659 -0.16 12.56 -11.58
N THR A 660 0.14 11.44 -12.19
CA THR A 660 -0.86 10.40 -12.42
C THR A 660 -0.83 9.43 -11.25
N VAL A 661 -1.97 9.25 -10.62
CA VAL A 661 -2.16 8.36 -9.48
C VAL A 661 -3.00 7.18 -9.94
N SER A 662 -2.51 5.95 -9.71
CA SER A 662 -3.13 4.72 -10.18
C SER A 662 -3.41 3.77 -9.03
N ASN A 663 -4.59 3.13 -9.06
CA ASN A 663 -4.96 2.04 -8.19
C ASN A 663 -5.33 0.82 -9.05
N PRO A 664 -4.35 0.04 -9.54
CA PRO A 664 -4.59 -1.03 -10.47
C PRO A 664 -5.35 -2.19 -9.81
N GLU A 665 -6.43 -2.59 -10.42
CA GLU A 665 -7.20 -3.76 -10.04
C GLU A 665 -6.69 -4.98 -10.81
N VAL A 666 -6.17 -5.97 -10.08
CA VAL A 666 -5.60 -7.20 -10.67
C VAL A 666 -6.43 -8.40 -10.24
N ARG A 667 -7.00 -9.12 -11.21
CA ARG A 667 -7.84 -10.30 -10.98
C ARG A 667 -7.43 -11.45 -11.88
N LEU A 668 -7.67 -12.68 -11.41
CA LEU A 668 -7.46 -13.89 -12.20
C LEU A 668 -8.72 -14.29 -12.97
N TRP A 669 -8.50 -14.66 -14.23
CA TRP A 669 -9.53 -15.11 -15.15
C TRP A 669 -9.16 -16.46 -15.75
N SER A 670 -10.16 -17.21 -16.16
CA SER A 670 -10.00 -18.50 -16.82
C SER A 670 -10.78 -18.53 -18.12
N VAL A 671 -10.18 -19.08 -19.17
CA VAL A 671 -10.83 -19.29 -20.47
C VAL A 671 -10.55 -20.71 -20.96
N PRO A 672 -11.53 -21.45 -21.51
CA PRO A 672 -11.31 -22.78 -22.05
C PRO A 672 -10.52 -22.74 -23.35
N ILE A 673 -9.66 -23.76 -23.58
CA ILE A 673 -9.01 -24.03 -24.86
C ILE A 673 -9.95 -24.94 -25.64
N ALA A 674 -10.66 -24.35 -26.59
CA ALA A 674 -11.61 -25.06 -27.46
C ALA A 674 -11.03 -25.30 -28.85
N THR A 675 -11.76 -26.10 -29.68
CA THR A 675 -11.43 -26.25 -31.08
C THR A 675 -11.64 -24.97 -31.90
N GLY A 676 -12.55 -24.10 -31.47
CA GLY A 676 -12.80 -22.75 -32.02
C GLY A 676 -12.09 -21.65 -31.21
N VAL A 677 -12.36 -20.38 -31.56
CA VAL A 677 -11.87 -19.19 -30.86
C VAL A 677 -12.78 -18.87 -29.69
N ALA A 678 -12.27 -18.87 -28.50
CA ALA A 678 -13.00 -18.55 -27.28
C ALA A 678 -13.18 -17.01 -27.12
N GLY A 679 -14.43 -16.55 -27.15
CA GLY A 679 -14.77 -15.14 -26.94
C GLY A 679 -14.84 -14.74 -25.48
N GLU A 680 -14.97 -13.44 -25.22
CA GLU A 680 -15.11 -12.87 -23.88
C GLU A 680 -16.23 -13.48 -23.04
N ALA A 681 -17.34 -13.83 -23.66
CA ALA A 681 -18.54 -14.35 -22.97
C ALA A 681 -18.32 -15.68 -22.22
N ILE A 682 -17.27 -16.44 -22.58
CA ILE A 682 -16.92 -17.70 -21.90
C ILE A 682 -15.70 -17.58 -20.98
N ALA A 683 -15.09 -16.41 -20.92
CA ALA A 683 -14.08 -16.11 -19.91
C ALA A 683 -14.78 -15.89 -18.55
N SER A 684 -14.27 -16.51 -17.51
CA SER A 684 -14.83 -16.41 -16.15
C SER A 684 -13.77 -15.95 -15.16
N GLN A 685 -14.17 -15.07 -14.24
CA GLN A 685 -13.31 -14.66 -13.13
C GLN A 685 -13.16 -15.82 -12.14
N VAL A 686 -11.93 -16.03 -11.66
CA VAL A 686 -11.64 -17.02 -10.61
C VAL A 686 -11.94 -16.39 -9.27
N ALA A 687 -12.89 -16.97 -8.52
CA ALA A 687 -13.20 -16.53 -7.16
C ALA A 687 -12.05 -16.88 -6.21
N LEU A 688 -11.42 -15.86 -5.61
CA LEU A 688 -10.34 -15.99 -4.65
C LEU A 688 -10.67 -15.20 -3.39
N PRO A 689 -10.20 -15.63 -2.22
CA PRO A 689 -10.49 -14.95 -0.95
C PRO A 689 -9.66 -13.66 -0.75
N THR A 690 -8.81 -13.29 -1.70
CA THR A 690 -7.93 -12.13 -1.66
C THR A 690 -8.37 -11.08 -2.65
N ALA A 691 -8.32 -9.80 -2.26
CA ALA A 691 -8.77 -8.68 -3.09
C ALA A 691 -7.91 -8.50 -4.35
N ARG A 692 -6.60 -8.73 -4.25
CA ARG A 692 -5.66 -8.72 -5.37
C ARG A 692 -5.09 -10.11 -5.59
N SER A 693 -4.99 -10.54 -6.84
CA SER A 693 -4.45 -11.86 -7.19
C SER A 693 -3.68 -11.79 -8.50
N ALA A 694 -2.41 -12.18 -8.45
CA ALA A 694 -1.48 -12.06 -9.58
C ALA A 694 -0.65 -13.34 -9.78
N ALA A 695 0.07 -13.41 -10.89
CA ALA A 695 1.07 -14.42 -11.22
C ALA A 695 0.59 -15.88 -11.05
N PRO A 696 -0.52 -16.27 -11.70
CA PRO A 696 -1.10 -17.60 -11.53
C PRO A 696 -0.20 -18.72 -12.06
N ARG A 697 -0.21 -19.85 -11.33
CA ARG A 697 0.39 -21.12 -11.78
C ARG A 697 -0.46 -22.29 -11.34
N PHE A 698 -0.67 -23.24 -12.23
CA PHE A 698 -1.26 -24.51 -11.87
C PHE A 698 -0.25 -25.43 -11.18
N GLY A 699 -0.69 -26.10 -10.13
CA GLY A 699 0.02 -27.24 -9.56
C GLY A 699 -0.32 -28.54 -10.28
N HIS A 700 0.45 -29.60 -10.03
CA HIS A 700 0.24 -30.94 -10.62
C HIS A 700 -1.12 -31.53 -10.25
N ASP A 701 -1.62 -31.25 -9.05
CA ASP A 701 -2.92 -31.68 -8.53
C ASP A 701 -4.06 -30.73 -8.90
N ALA A 702 -3.88 -29.91 -9.91
CA ALA A 702 -4.79 -28.83 -10.30
C ALA A 702 -5.02 -27.75 -9.21
N SER A 703 -4.20 -27.71 -8.15
CA SER A 703 -4.16 -26.56 -7.25
C SER A 703 -3.68 -25.32 -7.99
N LEU A 704 -3.96 -24.15 -7.41
CA LEU A 704 -3.57 -22.86 -7.96
C LEU A 704 -2.58 -22.18 -7.02
N PHE A 705 -1.39 -21.82 -7.52
CA PHE A 705 -0.48 -20.90 -6.88
C PHE A 705 -0.71 -19.48 -7.41
N TYR A 706 -0.73 -18.50 -6.53
CA TYR A 706 -0.90 -17.10 -6.92
C TYR A 706 -0.25 -16.16 -5.89
N LEU A 707 0.06 -14.97 -6.34
CA LEU A 707 0.54 -13.90 -5.47
C LEU A 707 -0.64 -13.07 -5.00
N ALA A 708 -0.65 -12.72 -3.71
CA ALA A 708 -1.64 -11.82 -3.15
C ALA A 708 -1.05 -11.04 -1.98
N SER A 709 -1.56 -9.84 -1.75
CA SER A 709 -1.22 -9.02 -0.60
C SER A 709 -2.42 -8.81 0.30
N LEU A 710 -2.17 -8.76 1.60
CA LEU A 710 -3.13 -8.37 2.63
C LEU A 710 -2.81 -6.94 3.16
N GLY A 711 -2.46 -6.01 2.25
CA GLY A 711 -2.13 -4.63 2.59
C GLY A 711 -0.62 -4.31 2.64
N GLY A 712 0.21 -5.05 1.92
CA GLY A 712 1.67 -4.85 1.83
C GLY A 712 2.24 -5.44 0.55
N ALA A 713 3.50 -5.88 0.61
CA ALA A 713 4.12 -6.63 -0.48
C ALA A 713 3.45 -8.00 -0.68
N ASP A 714 3.58 -8.57 -1.88
CA ASP A 714 2.93 -9.83 -2.22
C ASP A 714 3.55 -11.04 -1.50
N GLY A 715 2.71 -11.87 -0.90
CA GLY A 715 3.01 -13.22 -0.42
C GLY A 715 2.64 -14.28 -1.45
N LEU A 716 3.05 -15.55 -1.22
CA LEU A 716 2.69 -16.68 -2.06
C LEU A 716 1.56 -17.50 -1.42
N TRP A 717 0.51 -17.73 -2.18
CA TRP A 717 -0.68 -18.48 -1.78
C TRP A 717 -0.89 -19.72 -2.63
N ARG A 718 -1.48 -20.76 -2.04
CA ARG A 718 -1.97 -21.96 -2.73
C ARG A 718 -3.46 -22.16 -2.45
N LEU A 719 -4.25 -22.29 -3.50
CA LEU A 719 -5.66 -22.69 -3.43
C LEU A 719 -5.77 -24.17 -3.84
N SER A 720 -6.32 -25.01 -2.95
CA SER A 720 -6.57 -26.43 -3.22
C SER A 720 -7.87 -26.85 -2.55
N GLY A 721 -8.75 -27.53 -3.27
CA GLY A 721 -10.04 -27.99 -2.74
C GLY A 721 -10.95 -26.87 -2.19
N GLY A 722 -10.83 -25.63 -2.73
CA GLY A 722 -11.58 -24.47 -2.25
C GLY A 722 -10.95 -23.75 -1.04
N HIS A 723 -9.86 -24.25 -0.48
CA HIS A 723 -9.15 -23.65 0.66
C HIS A 723 -7.88 -22.95 0.20
N ALA A 724 -7.75 -21.67 0.54
CA ALA A 724 -6.54 -20.89 0.29
C ALA A 724 -5.61 -20.94 1.51
N ARG A 725 -4.34 -21.21 1.28
CA ARG A 725 -3.30 -21.22 2.30
C ARG A 725 -2.11 -20.38 1.86
N GLU A 726 -1.61 -19.55 2.76
CA GLU A 726 -0.37 -18.81 2.54
C GLU A 726 0.85 -19.72 2.75
N LEU A 727 1.70 -19.83 1.73
CA LEU A 727 2.96 -20.59 1.77
C LEU A 727 4.17 -19.73 2.14
N TRP A 728 4.10 -18.44 1.83
CA TRP A 728 5.14 -17.48 2.13
C TRP A 728 4.53 -16.12 2.48
N LYS A 729 4.88 -15.62 3.68
CA LYS A 729 4.41 -14.31 4.16
C LYS A 729 5.27 -13.18 3.58
N SER A 730 4.64 -12.12 3.16
CA SER A 730 5.31 -10.91 2.63
C SER A 730 6.28 -10.27 3.63
N SER A 731 6.03 -10.39 4.94
CA SER A 731 6.94 -9.96 6.01
C SER A 731 8.32 -10.65 5.96
N GLN A 732 8.41 -11.80 5.31
CA GLN A 732 9.67 -12.53 5.08
C GLN A 732 10.35 -12.09 3.77
N GLY A 733 9.86 -11.08 3.07
CA GLY A 733 10.31 -10.55 1.78
C GLY A 733 9.25 -10.73 0.69
N ALA A 734 9.14 -9.76 -0.20
CA ALA A 734 8.15 -9.74 -1.27
C ALA A 734 8.43 -10.83 -2.33
N VAL A 735 7.41 -11.59 -2.71
CA VAL A 735 7.50 -12.51 -3.83
C VAL A 735 7.28 -11.73 -5.14
N VAL A 736 8.30 -11.72 -6.00
CA VAL A 736 8.32 -10.87 -7.21
C VAL A 736 8.17 -11.64 -8.52
N GLY A 737 7.90 -12.93 -8.46
CA GLY A 737 7.70 -13.77 -9.63
C GLY A 737 6.81 -14.98 -9.34
N ALA A 738 6.23 -15.54 -10.38
CA ALA A 738 5.36 -16.70 -10.25
C ALA A 738 6.07 -17.91 -9.64
N ALA A 739 5.35 -18.71 -8.88
CA ALA A 739 5.82 -19.94 -8.29
C ALA A 739 6.13 -21.01 -9.36
N ALA A 740 7.07 -21.90 -9.05
CA ALA A 740 7.40 -23.07 -9.85
C ALA A 740 7.37 -24.32 -8.97
N GLU A 741 6.37 -25.17 -9.16
CA GLU A 741 6.26 -26.46 -8.47
C GLU A 741 7.20 -27.50 -9.09
N SER A 742 7.86 -28.29 -8.25
CA SER A 742 8.72 -29.39 -8.71
C SER A 742 7.91 -30.50 -9.40
N PRO A 743 8.51 -31.28 -10.35
CA PRO A 743 7.82 -32.35 -11.04
C PRO A 743 7.21 -33.42 -10.15
N ASP A 744 7.75 -33.62 -8.95
CA ASP A 744 7.24 -34.56 -7.93
C ASP A 744 6.18 -33.94 -6.99
N GLY A 745 5.82 -32.64 -7.18
CA GLY A 745 4.85 -31.92 -6.37
C GLY A 745 5.29 -31.61 -4.93
N ARG A 746 6.55 -31.88 -4.55
CA ARG A 746 7.01 -31.78 -3.16
C ARG A 746 7.59 -30.42 -2.79
N ARG A 747 7.99 -29.61 -3.76
CA ARG A 747 8.65 -28.32 -3.55
C ARG A 747 8.05 -27.24 -4.43
N VAL A 748 8.09 -26.03 -3.91
CA VAL A 748 7.66 -24.82 -4.65
C VAL A 748 8.78 -23.79 -4.56
N CYS A 749 9.28 -23.33 -5.71
CA CYS A 749 10.36 -22.35 -5.79
C CYS A 749 9.85 -21.03 -6.36
N PHE A 750 10.34 -19.93 -5.81
CA PHE A 750 9.91 -18.58 -6.19
C PHE A 750 10.98 -17.54 -5.82
N PRO A 751 11.08 -16.41 -6.56
CA PRO A 751 12.02 -15.35 -6.24
C PRO A 751 11.44 -14.44 -5.16
N VAL A 752 12.24 -14.15 -4.14
CA VAL A 752 11.91 -13.24 -3.03
C VAL A 752 12.83 -12.03 -3.06
N ARG A 753 12.28 -10.83 -3.07
CA ARG A 753 13.00 -9.57 -3.06
C ARG A 753 13.20 -9.07 -1.63
N ARG A 754 14.46 -8.77 -1.32
CA ARG A 754 14.89 -8.09 -0.08
C ARG A 754 16.03 -7.15 -0.41
N ASN A 755 16.01 -5.93 0.12
CA ASN A 755 17.10 -4.95 -0.05
C ASN A 755 17.54 -4.80 -1.52
N ALA A 756 16.59 -4.57 -2.42
CA ALA A 756 16.77 -4.39 -3.87
C ALA A 756 17.30 -5.62 -4.64
N ARG A 757 17.56 -6.77 -3.99
CA ARG A 757 17.99 -8.02 -4.62
C ARG A 757 16.92 -9.11 -4.51
N SER A 758 16.82 -9.93 -5.54
CA SER A 758 15.90 -11.06 -5.56
C SER A 758 16.64 -12.38 -5.51
N THR A 759 16.34 -13.18 -4.50
CA THR A 759 16.95 -14.49 -4.26
C THR A 759 15.93 -15.60 -4.50
N LEU A 760 16.35 -16.71 -5.11
CA LEU A 760 15.48 -17.87 -5.32
C LEU A 760 15.34 -18.67 -4.03
N TYR A 761 14.13 -18.77 -3.52
CA TYR A 761 13.77 -19.64 -2.40
C TYR A 761 12.99 -20.84 -2.89
N CYS A 762 13.16 -21.97 -2.21
CA CYS A 762 12.28 -23.13 -2.34
C CYS A 762 11.79 -23.57 -0.96
N VAL A 763 10.50 -23.86 -0.88
CA VAL A 763 9.83 -24.41 0.30
C VAL A 763 9.26 -25.79 -0.02
N ALA A 764 8.93 -26.57 1.00
CA ALA A 764 8.10 -27.76 0.81
C ALA A 764 6.68 -27.35 0.35
N ALA A 765 5.91 -28.26 -0.21
CA ALA A 765 4.56 -28.00 -0.72
C ALA A 765 3.58 -27.49 0.37
N ASP A 766 3.93 -27.68 1.64
CA ASP A 766 3.22 -27.16 2.82
C ASP A 766 3.74 -25.79 3.31
N GLY A 767 4.71 -25.18 2.60
CA GLY A 767 5.29 -23.88 2.96
C GLY A 767 6.43 -23.96 3.98
N THR A 768 6.79 -25.15 4.48
CA THR A 768 7.87 -25.32 5.47
C THR A 768 9.23 -25.51 4.81
N GLY A 769 10.31 -25.46 5.61
CA GLY A 769 11.66 -25.81 5.19
C GLY A 769 12.25 -24.91 4.11
N ALA A 770 12.08 -23.60 4.25
CA ALA A 770 12.61 -22.62 3.28
C ALA A 770 14.13 -22.72 3.10
N ARG A 771 14.57 -22.82 1.84
CA ARG A 771 15.98 -22.90 1.45
C ARG A 771 16.27 -21.90 0.33
N VAL A 772 17.44 -21.28 0.39
CA VAL A 772 18.00 -20.52 -0.72
C VAL A 772 18.63 -21.48 -1.73
N MET A 773 18.28 -21.33 -3.01
CA MET A 773 18.71 -22.24 -4.07
C MET A 773 19.88 -21.72 -4.90
N ALA A 774 20.07 -20.42 -4.98
CA ALA A 774 21.07 -19.79 -5.83
C ALA A 774 21.68 -18.60 -5.10
N GLU A 775 22.53 -18.87 -4.08
CA GLU A 775 23.26 -17.81 -3.40
C GLU A 775 24.14 -17.04 -4.40
N GLY A 776 24.11 -15.71 -4.31
CA GLY A 776 24.87 -14.83 -5.18
C GLY A 776 24.18 -14.40 -6.48
N LEU A 777 23.15 -15.10 -6.97
CA LEU A 777 22.35 -14.66 -8.11
C LEU A 777 21.26 -13.66 -7.70
N ASP A 778 21.11 -12.62 -8.49
CA ASP A 778 19.96 -11.70 -8.43
C ASP A 778 18.92 -12.16 -9.45
N VAL A 779 17.99 -13.05 -9.01
CA VAL A 779 17.05 -13.77 -9.87
C VAL A 779 15.91 -12.83 -10.29
N ARG A 780 15.61 -12.85 -11.59
CA ARG A 780 14.57 -12.01 -12.20
C ARG A 780 13.51 -12.86 -12.91
N GLY A 781 12.24 -12.70 -12.53
CA GLY A 781 11.14 -13.50 -13.08
C GLY A 781 11.03 -14.90 -12.47
N ALA A 782 10.16 -15.72 -13.08
CA ALA A 782 9.87 -17.06 -12.60
C ALA A 782 11.01 -18.06 -12.92
N ALA A 783 11.16 -19.06 -12.05
CA ALA A 783 11.97 -20.23 -12.33
C ALA A 783 11.18 -21.27 -13.15
N SER A 784 11.91 -22.20 -13.80
CA SER A 784 11.33 -23.36 -14.48
C SER A 784 12.11 -24.62 -14.14
N TRP A 785 11.41 -25.67 -13.72
CA TRP A 785 12.01 -26.95 -13.38
C TRP A 785 12.35 -27.79 -14.62
N SER A 786 13.49 -28.50 -14.58
CA SER A 786 13.73 -29.60 -15.51
C SER A 786 12.78 -30.76 -15.21
N PRO A 787 12.32 -31.54 -16.23
CA PRO A 787 11.38 -32.65 -16.02
C PRO A 787 11.89 -33.74 -15.06
N ASP A 788 13.21 -33.92 -14.97
CA ASP A 788 13.84 -34.86 -14.05
C ASP A 788 14.00 -34.33 -12.61
N GLY A 789 13.56 -33.06 -12.34
CA GLY A 789 13.63 -32.44 -11.03
C GLY A 789 15.05 -32.13 -10.51
N ARG A 790 16.09 -32.24 -11.35
CA ARG A 790 17.46 -31.99 -10.93
C ARG A 790 17.93 -30.56 -11.08
N TRP A 791 17.27 -29.78 -11.93
CA TRP A 791 17.71 -28.45 -12.30
C TRP A 791 16.55 -27.45 -12.27
N LEU A 792 16.89 -26.20 -11.98
CA LEU A 792 16.03 -25.05 -12.19
C LEU A 792 16.65 -24.13 -13.26
N ALA A 793 15.91 -23.74 -14.27
CA ALA A 793 16.30 -22.65 -15.14
C ALA A 793 15.79 -21.32 -14.58
N VAL A 794 16.66 -20.33 -14.47
CA VAL A 794 16.35 -18.99 -13.95
C VAL A 794 16.99 -17.93 -14.83
N ALA A 795 16.37 -16.75 -14.91
CA ALA A 795 17.06 -15.57 -15.40
C ALA A 795 17.63 -14.82 -14.18
N ALA A 796 18.88 -14.40 -14.25
CA ALA A 796 19.51 -13.63 -13.19
C ALA A 796 20.31 -12.47 -13.76
N ARG A 797 20.41 -11.38 -12.98
CA ARG A 797 21.15 -10.17 -13.36
C ARG A 797 22.64 -10.46 -13.35
N GLU A 798 23.30 -10.16 -14.47
CA GLU A 798 24.75 -10.22 -14.64
C GLU A 798 25.21 -9.04 -15.51
N GLY A 799 25.95 -8.13 -14.91
CA GLY A 799 26.33 -6.88 -15.57
C GLY A 799 25.12 -6.04 -15.99
N PRO A 800 25.10 -5.52 -17.22
CA PRO A 800 24.04 -4.61 -17.70
C PRO A 800 22.76 -5.34 -18.16
N GLY A 801 22.55 -6.61 -17.85
CA GLY A 801 21.36 -7.35 -18.28
C GLY A 801 21.15 -8.64 -17.52
N THR A 802 20.07 -9.33 -17.87
CA THR A 802 19.80 -10.68 -17.37
C THR A 802 20.39 -11.76 -18.28
N ARG A 803 20.77 -12.89 -17.70
CA ARG A 803 21.24 -14.09 -18.39
C ARG A 803 20.50 -15.30 -17.88
N VAL A 804 20.35 -16.31 -18.72
CA VAL A 804 19.75 -17.59 -18.32
C VAL A 804 20.80 -18.50 -17.73
N PHE A 805 20.49 -19.00 -16.54
CA PHE A 805 21.31 -19.97 -15.79
C PHE A 805 20.52 -21.25 -15.53
N LYS A 806 21.21 -22.37 -15.41
CA LYS A 806 20.69 -23.56 -14.74
C LYS A 806 21.31 -23.70 -13.34
N VAL A 807 20.46 -23.96 -12.36
CA VAL A 807 20.81 -24.08 -10.94
C VAL A 807 20.60 -25.52 -10.49
N PRO A 808 21.61 -26.22 -9.95
CA PRO A 808 21.46 -27.60 -9.49
C PRO A 808 20.65 -27.63 -8.18
N VAL A 809 19.60 -28.46 -8.12
CA VAL A 809 18.72 -28.59 -6.95
C VAL A 809 19.39 -29.27 -5.77
N GLY A 810 20.34 -30.15 -6.05
CA GLY A 810 21.14 -30.82 -5.03
C GLY A 810 22.27 -30.00 -4.40
N GLY A 811 22.45 -28.76 -4.82
CA GLY A 811 23.56 -27.87 -4.44
C GLY A 811 24.65 -27.85 -5.48
N GLY A 812 25.47 -26.81 -5.48
CA GLY A 812 26.54 -26.55 -6.44
C GLY A 812 26.41 -25.18 -7.11
N ALA A 813 27.39 -24.78 -7.89
CA ALA A 813 27.44 -23.51 -8.58
C ALA A 813 26.41 -23.44 -9.73
N PRO A 814 25.70 -22.32 -9.91
CA PRO A 814 24.88 -22.09 -11.09
C PRO A 814 25.72 -22.08 -12.37
N VAL A 815 25.16 -22.61 -13.45
CA VAL A 815 25.83 -22.69 -14.76
C VAL A 815 25.11 -21.73 -15.72
N ARG A 816 25.83 -20.75 -16.29
CA ARG A 816 25.32 -19.87 -17.33
C ARG A 816 25.12 -20.65 -18.64
N LEU A 817 23.95 -20.52 -19.22
CA LEU A 817 23.56 -21.19 -20.48
C LEU A 817 23.57 -20.23 -21.68
N VAL A 818 23.35 -18.94 -21.48
CA VAL A 818 23.22 -17.96 -22.56
C VAL A 818 24.07 -16.72 -22.23
N ASP A 819 24.93 -16.32 -23.17
CA ASP A 819 25.84 -15.18 -23.01
C ASP A 819 25.19 -13.83 -23.37
N SER A 820 24.19 -13.83 -24.25
CA SER A 820 23.43 -12.62 -24.59
C SER A 820 22.34 -12.32 -23.57
N VAL A 821 21.80 -11.10 -23.58
CA VAL A 821 20.65 -10.73 -22.76
C VAL A 821 19.51 -11.70 -23.00
N SER A 822 19.03 -12.32 -21.93
CA SER A 822 18.03 -13.39 -21.99
C SER A 822 17.20 -13.45 -20.70
N SER A 823 15.90 -13.80 -20.84
CA SER A 823 14.92 -13.83 -19.73
C SER A 823 13.88 -14.92 -19.96
N ASN A 824 12.95 -15.09 -19.01
CA ASN A 824 11.79 -16.00 -19.07
C ASN A 824 12.14 -17.45 -19.49
N PRO A 825 13.06 -18.15 -18.81
CA PRO A 825 13.41 -19.52 -19.15
C PRO A 825 12.25 -20.49 -18.90
N VAL A 826 11.94 -21.37 -19.87
CA VAL A 826 10.92 -22.41 -19.74
C VAL A 826 11.48 -23.72 -20.27
N TRP A 827 11.63 -24.75 -19.43
CA TRP A 827 12.05 -26.08 -19.82
C TRP A 827 11.03 -26.75 -20.75
N SER A 828 11.54 -27.41 -21.80
CA SER A 828 10.70 -28.32 -22.58
C SER A 828 10.30 -29.53 -21.75
N ARG A 829 9.12 -30.11 -22.05
CA ARG A 829 8.57 -31.21 -21.25
C ARG A 829 9.41 -32.51 -21.35
N ASP A 830 10.11 -32.67 -22.44
CA ASP A 830 11.07 -33.80 -22.66
C ASP A 830 12.47 -33.51 -22.12
N GLY A 831 12.71 -32.29 -21.62
CA GLY A 831 14.03 -31.90 -21.12
C GLY A 831 15.08 -31.61 -22.20
N ALA A 832 14.72 -31.65 -23.47
CA ALA A 832 15.69 -31.55 -24.58
C ALA A 832 16.24 -30.13 -24.74
N PHE A 833 15.45 -29.12 -24.39
CA PHE A 833 15.83 -27.69 -24.51
C PHE A 833 15.11 -26.79 -23.50
N ILE A 834 15.59 -25.54 -23.41
CA ILE A 834 15.03 -24.47 -22.61
C ILE A 834 14.68 -23.31 -23.56
N LEU A 835 13.42 -22.92 -23.59
CA LEU A 835 12.99 -21.69 -24.25
C LEU A 835 13.42 -20.48 -23.43
N TYR A 836 13.75 -19.39 -24.10
CA TYR A 836 14.04 -18.11 -23.45
C TYR A 836 13.71 -16.92 -24.38
N SER A 837 13.40 -15.80 -23.78
CA SER A 837 13.26 -14.51 -24.46
C SER A 837 14.64 -13.89 -24.67
N GLY A 838 15.00 -13.58 -25.90
CA GLY A 838 16.27 -12.95 -26.26
C GLY A 838 16.29 -11.44 -26.03
N THR A 839 17.28 -10.74 -26.63
CA THR A 839 17.40 -9.29 -26.53
C THR A 839 16.16 -8.60 -27.11
N PRO A 840 15.51 -7.70 -26.34
CA PRO A 840 14.38 -6.94 -26.83
C PRO A 840 14.71 -6.09 -28.06
N ARG A 841 13.77 -6.01 -29.01
CA ARG A 841 13.82 -5.10 -30.14
C ARG A 841 12.49 -4.37 -30.22
N ALA A 842 12.48 -3.09 -29.93
CA ALA A 842 11.27 -2.30 -29.80
C ALA A 842 10.26 -2.96 -28.81
N ARG A 843 9.05 -3.29 -29.25
CA ARG A 843 8.00 -3.91 -28.43
C ARG A 843 7.99 -5.44 -28.43
N SER A 844 8.89 -6.09 -29.15
CA SER A 844 8.91 -7.55 -29.28
C SER A 844 10.24 -8.15 -28.82
N VAL A 845 10.17 -9.39 -28.38
CA VAL A 845 11.34 -10.23 -28.11
C VAL A 845 11.27 -11.48 -28.94
N SER A 846 12.42 -11.92 -29.49
CA SER A 846 12.49 -13.19 -30.19
C SER A 846 12.59 -14.32 -29.16
N VAL A 847 11.72 -15.32 -29.27
CA VAL A 847 11.84 -16.57 -28.50
C VAL A 847 12.90 -17.43 -29.14
N ARG A 848 13.82 -17.92 -28.34
CA ARG A 848 14.94 -18.80 -28.72
C ARG A 848 14.98 -20.01 -27.82
N ALA A 849 15.76 -21.00 -28.17
CA ALA A 849 16.01 -22.18 -27.35
C ALA A 849 17.49 -22.50 -27.23
N VAL A 850 17.84 -23.09 -26.10
CA VAL A 850 19.17 -23.59 -25.79
C VAL A 850 19.05 -24.97 -25.17
N THR A 851 19.95 -25.88 -25.51
CA THR A 851 20.03 -27.19 -24.89
C THR A 851 20.58 -27.09 -23.45
N PRO A 852 20.37 -28.09 -22.58
CA PRO A 852 20.85 -28.04 -21.20
C PRO A 852 22.40 -27.93 -21.07
N ASP A 853 23.14 -28.21 -22.13
CA ASP A 853 24.61 -28.05 -22.22
C ASP A 853 25.03 -26.70 -22.84
N GLY A 854 24.10 -25.82 -23.12
CA GLY A 854 24.35 -24.43 -23.56
C GLY A 854 24.45 -24.24 -25.08
N ARG A 855 24.12 -25.26 -25.91
CA ARG A 855 24.15 -25.12 -27.37
C ARG A 855 22.82 -24.54 -27.89
N PRO A 856 22.84 -23.70 -28.94
CA PRO A 856 21.62 -23.26 -29.57
C PRO A 856 20.77 -24.44 -30.09
N HIS A 857 19.44 -24.37 -29.82
CA HIS A 857 18.48 -25.35 -30.38
C HIS A 857 17.62 -24.65 -31.44
N PRO A 858 17.42 -25.23 -32.63
CA PRO A 858 16.66 -24.58 -33.70
C PRO A 858 15.17 -24.52 -33.35
N LEU A 859 14.55 -23.36 -33.64
CA LEU A 859 13.11 -23.11 -33.51
C LEU A 859 12.61 -22.35 -34.73
N PRO A 860 11.38 -22.55 -35.18
CA PRO A 860 10.71 -21.65 -36.10
C PRO A 860 10.69 -20.21 -35.57
N PRO A 861 10.75 -19.18 -36.43
CA PRO A 861 10.74 -17.79 -35.98
C PRO A 861 9.49 -17.47 -35.15
N LEU A 862 9.71 -17.07 -33.91
CA LEU A 862 8.67 -16.65 -32.98
C LEU A 862 9.10 -15.35 -32.31
N ALA A 863 8.29 -14.32 -32.46
CA ALA A 863 8.38 -13.09 -31.72
C ALA A 863 7.11 -12.91 -30.87
N VAL A 864 7.29 -12.47 -29.62
CA VAL A 864 6.22 -12.25 -28.64
C VAL A 864 6.35 -10.86 -28.04
N ASP A 865 5.33 -10.40 -27.35
CA ASP A 865 5.37 -9.14 -26.63
C ASP A 865 6.44 -9.18 -25.53
N ARG A 866 7.04 -8.03 -25.29
CA ARG A 866 8.11 -7.87 -24.29
C ARG A 866 7.64 -8.07 -22.84
N LEU A 867 6.37 -7.77 -22.55
CA LEU A 867 5.83 -7.66 -21.20
C LEU A 867 5.24 -8.96 -20.68
N GLY A 868 5.55 -9.26 -19.42
CA GLY A 868 5.02 -10.40 -18.68
C GLY A 868 5.42 -11.77 -19.24
N ASP A 869 4.66 -12.78 -18.85
CA ASP A 869 4.81 -14.14 -19.41
C ASP A 869 4.22 -14.19 -20.81
N SER A 870 4.98 -14.64 -21.77
CA SER A 870 4.57 -14.56 -23.18
C SER A 870 4.38 -15.92 -23.82
N TYR A 871 4.79 -17.04 -23.19
CA TYR A 871 4.62 -18.39 -23.72
C TYR A 871 4.60 -19.46 -22.62
N ARG A 872 3.83 -20.54 -22.85
CA ARG A 872 3.75 -21.77 -22.03
C ARG A 872 3.56 -22.98 -22.92
N PHE A 873 4.13 -24.13 -22.55
CA PHE A 873 3.89 -25.40 -23.26
C PHE A 873 2.48 -25.90 -23.04
N LEU A 874 1.86 -26.38 -24.11
CA LEU A 874 0.73 -27.31 -24.01
C LEU A 874 1.21 -28.67 -23.46
N PRO A 875 0.31 -29.49 -22.91
CA PRO A 875 0.67 -30.81 -22.39
C PRO A 875 1.29 -31.76 -23.41
N ASP A 876 1.02 -31.54 -24.70
CA ASP A 876 1.61 -32.32 -25.80
C ASP A 876 3.13 -32.13 -25.96
N GLY A 877 3.70 -31.09 -25.33
CA GLY A 877 5.11 -30.70 -25.43
C GLY A 877 5.54 -30.24 -26.82
N LYS A 878 4.62 -30.24 -27.82
CA LYS A 878 4.88 -29.87 -29.22
C LYS A 878 4.38 -28.51 -29.60
N SER A 879 3.46 -27.96 -28.80
CA SER A 879 2.81 -26.69 -29.05
C SER A 879 2.96 -25.75 -27.85
N LEU A 880 2.97 -24.46 -28.14
CA LEU A 880 2.95 -23.41 -27.12
C LEU A 880 1.61 -22.69 -27.15
N VAL A 881 1.14 -22.24 -26.00
CA VAL A 881 0.25 -21.09 -25.91
C VAL A 881 1.15 -19.84 -25.85
N VAL A 882 0.90 -18.89 -26.73
CA VAL A 882 1.62 -17.62 -26.80
C VAL A 882 0.62 -16.46 -26.66
N LYS A 883 1.04 -15.43 -25.92
CA LYS A 883 0.29 -14.18 -25.78
C LYS A 883 0.79 -13.21 -26.85
N LEU A 884 -0.10 -12.72 -27.69
CA LEU A 884 0.19 -11.80 -28.79
C LEU A 884 -0.81 -10.65 -28.80
N GLY A 885 -0.39 -9.47 -29.22
CA GLY A 885 -1.23 -8.28 -29.38
C GLY A 885 -0.53 -7.02 -28.88
N GLY A 886 -1.21 -5.90 -28.96
CA GLY A 886 -0.75 -4.63 -28.38
C GLY A 886 -1.19 -4.48 -26.93
N PHE A 887 -0.70 -3.44 -26.24
CA PHE A 887 -1.16 -3.06 -24.92
C PHE A 887 -2.69 -2.97 -24.87
N ARG A 888 -3.31 -3.67 -23.89
CA ARG A 888 -4.78 -3.81 -23.72
C ARG A 888 -5.55 -4.42 -24.89
N ARG A 889 -4.87 -5.08 -25.84
CA ARG A 889 -5.48 -5.84 -26.96
C ARG A 889 -4.72 -7.13 -27.16
N GLN A 890 -4.67 -7.95 -26.14
CA GLN A 890 -3.87 -9.16 -26.09
C GLN A 890 -4.78 -10.38 -26.15
N ASP A 891 -4.39 -11.34 -26.98
CA ASP A 891 -5.05 -12.63 -27.16
C ASP A 891 -4.07 -13.79 -27.05
N PHE A 892 -4.61 -14.98 -26.78
CA PHE A 892 -3.86 -16.20 -26.76
C PHE A 892 -3.93 -16.92 -28.10
N TRP A 893 -2.77 -17.43 -28.50
CA TRP A 893 -2.61 -18.19 -29.75
C TRP A 893 -1.90 -19.50 -29.45
N SER A 894 -2.23 -20.58 -30.17
CA SER A 894 -1.37 -21.76 -30.21
C SER A 894 -0.29 -21.56 -31.28
N PHE A 895 0.93 -22.05 -30.97
CA PHE A 895 2.08 -22.04 -31.87
C PHE A 895 2.68 -23.45 -31.93
N ASP A 896 2.69 -24.06 -33.11
CA ASP A 896 3.28 -25.37 -33.32
C ASP A 896 4.80 -25.26 -33.52
N LEU A 897 5.56 -25.95 -32.69
CA LEU A 897 7.03 -25.85 -32.65
C LEU A 897 7.72 -26.51 -33.85
N ALA A 898 7.08 -27.42 -34.56
CA ALA A 898 7.66 -28.07 -35.71
C ALA A 898 7.43 -27.26 -37.00
N THR A 899 6.20 -26.71 -37.15
CA THR A 899 5.76 -26.08 -38.39
C THR A 899 5.77 -24.55 -38.33
N GLY A 900 5.82 -23.96 -37.13
CA GLY A 900 5.65 -22.50 -36.93
C GLY A 900 4.23 -21.98 -37.18
N ARG A 901 3.23 -22.87 -37.41
CA ARG A 901 1.83 -22.48 -37.63
C ARG A 901 1.21 -21.88 -36.37
N ARG A 902 0.43 -20.81 -36.53
CA ARG A 902 -0.28 -20.13 -35.44
C ARG A 902 -1.79 -20.33 -35.65
N ARG A 903 -2.51 -20.51 -34.54
CA ARG A 903 -3.97 -20.56 -34.51
C ARG A 903 -4.46 -19.70 -33.34
N PRO A 904 -5.42 -18.77 -33.55
CA PRO A 904 -6.00 -18.03 -32.45
C PRO A 904 -6.77 -18.97 -31.52
N LEU A 905 -6.62 -18.77 -30.21
CA LEU A 905 -7.36 -19.49 -29.18
C LEU A 905 -8.43 -18.60 -28.55
N THR A 906 -8.20 -17.29 -28.48
CA THR A 906 -9.13 -16.35 -27.86
C THR A 906 -9.37 -15.12 -28.74
N ALA A 907 -10.52 -14.44 -28.46
CA ALA A 907 -10.86 -13.09 -28.89
C ALA A 907 -11.42 -12.36 -27.66
N LEU A 908 -10.52 -11.84 -26.82
CA LEU A 908 -10.84 -11.19 -25.57
C LEU A 908 -11.23 -9.73 -25.81
N LYS A 909 -12.06 -9.18 -24.91
CA LYS A 909 -12.46 -7.77 -24.99
C LYS A 909 -11.22 -6.87 -24.78
N PRO A 910 -11.02 -5.86 -25.62
CA PRO A 910 -10.00 -4.83 -25.38
C PRO A 910 -10.28 -3.99 -24.13
N GLY A 911 -9.26 -3.34 -23.59
CA GLY A 911 -9.39 -2.38 -22.48
C GLY A 911 -8.65 -2.77 -21.21
N GLU A 912 -8.33 -4.06 -21.04
CA GLU A 912 -7.56 -4.57 -19.89
C GLU A 912 -6.27 -5.23 -20.38
N SER A 913 -5.19 -5.15 -19.60
CA SER A 913 -3.94 -5.79 -19.97
C SER A 913 -3.82 -7.19 -19.38
N VAL A 914 -3.33 -8.14 -20.17
CA VAL A 914 -2.98 -9.50 -19.73
C VAL A 914 -1.49 -9.55 -19.44
N GLN A 915 -1.12 -9.71 -18.15
CA GLN A 915 0.30 -9.69 -17.74
C GLN A 915 0.90 -11.10 -17.72
N ARG A 916 0.37 -11.98 -16.92
CA ARG A 916 0.90 -13.35 -16.73
C ARG A 916 -0.20 -14.36 -16.93
N PHE A 917 0.19 -15.56 -17.35
CA PHE A 917 -0.75 -16.65 -17.57
C PHE A 917 -0.10 -18.02 -17.36
N ASP A 918 -0.95 -19.03 -17.23
CA ASP A 918 -0.56 -20.42 -17.24
C ASP A 918 -1.59 -21.30 -17.96
N VAL A 919 -1.19 -22.52 -18.31
CA VAL A 919 -2.02 -23.51 -18.97
C VAL A 919 -2.30 -24.66 -18.02
N SER A 920 -3.55 -25.08 -17.89
CA SER A 920 -3.91 -26.20 -17.02
C SER A 920 -3.18 -27.50 -17.40
N PRO A 921 -2.87 -28.38 -16.43
CA PRO A 921 -2.14 -29.62 -16.68
C PRO A 921 -2.81 -30.53 -17.71
N ASP A 922 -4.14 -30.47 -17.87
CA ASP A 922 -4.92 -31.19 -18.87
C ASP A 922 -4.97 -30.50 -20.24
N GLY A 923 -4.41 -29.29 -20.36
CA GLY A 923 -4.40 -28.50 -21.59
C GLY A 923 -5.74 -27.91 -22.01
N LYS A 924 -6.74 -27.89 -21.11
CA LYS A 924 -8.10 -27.49 -21.47
C LYS A 924 -8.46 -26.06 -21.12
N ARG A 925 -7.62 -25.39 -20.30
CA ARG A 925 -7.88 -24.02 -19.85
C ARG A 925 -6.62 -23.18 -19.82
N ILE A 926 -6.78 -21.88 -20.08
CA ILE A 926 -5.79 -20.85 -19.82
C ILE A 926 -6.27 -20.10 -18.59
N LEU A 927 -5.41 -19.94 -17.62
CA LEU A 927 -5.57 -19.09 -16.45
C LEU A 927 -4.69 -17.87 -16.64
N PHE A 928 -5.23 -16.67 -16.48
CA PHE A 928 -4.48 -15.45 -16.75
C PHE A 928 -4.82 -14.32 -15.80
N GLU A 929 -3.86 -13.47 -15.60
CA GLU A 929 -3.95 -12.23 -14.84
C GLU A 929 -4.47 -11.14 -15.76
N ARG A 930 -5.54 -10.48 -15.36
CA ARG A 930 -6.10 -9.32 -16.04
C ARG A 930 -5.99 -8.13 -15.12
N MET A 931 -5.39 -7.07 -15.62
CA MET A 931 -5.17 -5.83 -14.90
C MET A 931 -5.99 -4.71 -15.54
N ARG A 932 -6.85 -4.09 -14.75
CA ARG A 932 -7.51 -2.84 -15.06
C ARG A 932 -6.80 -1.71 -14.32
N GLU A 933 -6.27 -0.78 -15.05
CA GLU A 933 -5.75 0.45 -14.46
C GLU A 933 -6.91 1.43 -14.28
N ASN A 934 -7.12 1.84 -13.03
CA ASN A 934 -7.92 3.01 -12.70
C ASN A 934 -6.93 4.08 -12.27
N SER A 935 -6.85 5.16 -13.02
CA SER A 935 -5.88 6.22 -12.72
C SER A 935 -6.49 7.59 -12.97
N ASP A 936 -6.08 8.54 -12.15
CA ASP A 936 -6.52 9.93 -12.20
C ASP A 936 -5.30 10.86 -12.23
N VAL A 937 -5.50 12.05 -12.77
CA VAL A 937 -4.52 13.13 -12.69
C VAL A 937 -4.81 13.98 -11.45
N VAL A 938 -3.78 14.18 -10.63
CA VAL A 938 -3.84 15.03 -9.45
C VAL A 938 -2.90 16.23 -9.59
N LEU A 939 -3.35 17.38 -9.10
CA LEU A 939 -2.52 18.57 -8.89
C LEU A 939 -2.00 18.56 -7.47
N ILE A 940 -0.70 18.78 -7.31
CA ILE A 940 -0.05 18.91 -6.01
C ILE A 940 0.53 20.32 -5.93
N GLU A 941 0.04 21.12 -4.99
CA GLU A 941 0.57 22.44 -4.70
C GLU A 941 1.38 22.41 -3.41
N LEU A 942 2.64 22.83 -3.49
CA LEU A 942 3.51 22.95 -2.33
C LEU A 942 3.64 24.43 -1.96
N PRO A 943 3.70 24.76 -0.66
CA PRO A 943 3.88 26.15 -0.23
C PRO A 943 5.13 26.77 -0.82
N PRO A 944 5.14 28.10 -1.08
CA PRO A 944 6.33 28.80 -1.56
C PRO A 944 7.48 28.62 -0.56
N GLY A 945 8.68 28.37 -1.08
CA GLY A 945 9.90 28.14 -0.28
C GLY A 945 10.48 29.41 0.33
#